data_8516de758a2af4a6a6b485e4d65cf360
#
_entry.id   8516de758a2af4a6a6b485e4d65cf360
#
_cell.length_a   1.000
_cell.length_b   1.000
_cell.length_c   1.000
_cell.angle_alpha   90.00
_cell.angle_beta   90.00
_cell.angle_gamma   90.00
#
_symmetry.space_group_name_H-M   'P 1'
#
loop_
_entity.id
_entity.type
_entity.pdbx_description
1 polymer ?
#
loop_
_entity_poly.entity_id
_entity_poly.type
_entity_poly.pdbx_seq_one_letter_code
_entity_poly.pdbx_strand_id
1 'polypeptide(L)'
;MVGSSVGRHGGLRVRRQLLSLCVLVAVAAGLAGLTAGPAAAKEFSITSVRVDATVQPSGDVRITETRTLDFAGAFHFVYWDLSTKGSQGISVLGASGPAPADPATTMPYELSSFPAVRSNIGEIGTYGVSDGDGVVTVQLNFELTDTTGSFTVGYVARGAAKRWSDTAELYWKFIGDETALESRDVRVTVHLPEDVTSDQVRAWAHGPLWGTVTIEPDASVVMAVDPLPAYTFVEGRILFPATALGTASASTTPKLDGVLAEEKRLADEANRSRLWARLKIVLWGILGVGLPVVALVLVLILYFRHGREPKTQFKAQYLRDFPQPQLPPALAAFIWRMGSVGRDDATATLLDLVNRKVIDLERVTVHKEKLFGKDETTTYRLTLHDERIGELLPFEQQLVEFLFHDVADGSQFVLSELKDLAKKHRTAFAKGYSTWTNKVREEGRDRGYLDSHADTMAFFAASLAFVAIVGAGAAAVFSGFYWFFLGVPVGVVLIFFARAVKRRSQEAAELHAQYQALERYLKDFGRLDEKPPDAVVLWEQFLVYAVVFGIADQVVKAMSVKVPEVMSDPAFRTSYYIWFAAPGDGGGLSAFSEMHESFGQAVAVATSSSSSGSGGGGGFSGGGGGGGGGGGFGAG
;
A
#
# COMPACT_ATOMS: atom_id res chain seq x y z
N MET A 1 -25.52 -5.15 -49.39
CA MET A 1 -24.75 -5.79 -48.33
C MET A 1 -23.43 -5.06 -48.15
N VAL A 2 -23.36 -4.09 -47.27
CA VAL A 2 -22.09 -3.54 -46.77
C VAL A 2 -22.29 -3.32 -45.30
N GLY A 3 -21.52 -4.05 -44.52
CA GLY A 3 -21.66 -4.16 -43.06
C GLY A 3 -21.09 -2.94 -42.32
N SER A 4 -21.79 -2.57 -41.31
CA SER A 4 -21.49 -1.52 -40.34
C SER A 4 -20.24 -1.82 -39.54
N SER A 5 -19.19 -0.99 -39.67
CA SER A 5 -18.02 -0.97 -38.78
C SER A 5 -17.84 0.40 -38.12
N VAL A 6 -18.85 0.84 -37.39
CA VAL A 6 -18.77 2.08 -36.59
C VAL A 6 -19.00 1.69 -35.12
N GLY A 7 -17.95 1.73 -34.31
CA GLY A 7 -18.06 1.48 -32.86
C GLY A 7 -16.81 0.98 -32.12
N ARG A 8 -15.61 0.96 -32.76
CA ARG A 8 -14.43 0.31 -32.14
C ARG A 8 -13.28 1.22 -31.67
N HIS A 9 -13.34 2.54 -31.88
CA HIS A 9 -12.16 3.38 -31.61
C HIS A 9 -12.09 3.98 -30.18
N GLY A 10 -13.21 4.11 -29.48
CA GLY A 10 -13.20 4.54 -28.07
C GLY A 10 -12.67 3.47 -27.11
N GLY A 11 -13.02 2.21 -27.35
CA GLY A 11 -12.59 1.09 -26.50
C GLY A 11 -11.10 0.73 -26.60
N LEU A 12 -10.45 1.08 -27.72
CA LEU A 12 -9.02 0.78 -27.94
C LEU A 12 -8.07 1.71 -27.16
N ARG A 13 -8.45 2.97 -26.95
CA ARG A 13 -7.63 3.90 -26.13
C ARG A 13 -7.67 3.55 -24.65
N VAL A 14 -8.85 3.22 -24.13
CA VAL A 14 -9.00 2.77 -22.72
C VAL A 14 -8.29 1.44 -22.51
N ARG A 15 -8.36 0.49 -23.45
CA ARG A 15 -7.62 -0.77 -23.38
C ARG A 15 -6.10 -0.57 -23.43
N ARG A 16 -5.58 0.35 -24.22
CA ARG A 16 -4.14 0.65 -24.27
C ARG A 16 -3.66 1.31 -22.98
N GLN A 17 -4.43 2.21 -22.39
CA GLN A 17 -4.08 2.84 -21.10
C GLN A 17 -4.15 1.85 -19.94
N LEU A 18 -5.11 0.91 -19.93
CA LEU A 18 -5.19 -0.16 -18.94
C LEU A 18 -4.03 -1.16 -19.06
N LEU A 19 -3.65 -1.53 -20.29
CA LEU A 19 -2.49 -2.38 -20.53
C LEU A 19 -1.17 -1.70 -20.12
N SER A 20 -1.01 -0.40 -20.38
CA SER A 20 0.18 0.35 -19.97
C SER A 20 0.28 0.46 -18.44
N LEU A 21 -0.84 0.60 -17.73
CA LEU A 21 -0.86 0.65 -16.27
C LEU A 21 -0.55 -0.71 -15.65
N CYS A 22 -1.06 -1.81 -16.22
CA CYS A 22 -0.74 -3.17 -15.78
C CYS A 22 0.75 -3.52 -16.00
N VAL A 23 1.33 -3.06 -17.11
CA VAL A 23 2.77 -3.25 -17.39
C VAL A 23 3.63 -2.42 -16.44
N LEU A 24 3.25 -1.19 -16.10
CA LEU A 24 3.97 -0.34 -15.14
C LEU A 24 3.95 -0.93 -13.72
N VAL A 25 2.83 -1.50 -13.29
CA VAL A 25 2.71 -2.17 -11.98
C VAL A 25 3.53 -3.47 -11.95
N ALA A 26 3.55 -4.24 -13.05
CA ALA A 26 4.36 -5.44 -13.16
C ALA A 26 5.87 -5.15 -13.20
N VAL A 27 6.29 -4.06 -13.85
CA VAL A 27 7.70 -3.60 -13.90
C VAL A 27 8.14 -3.05 -12.55
N ALA A 28 7.29 -2.33 -11.84
CA ALA A 28 7.59 -1.85 -10.48
C ALA A 28 7.73 -3.00 -9.46
N ALA A 29 6.93 -4.06 -9.60
CA ALA A 29 7.05 -5.27 -8.78
C ALA A 29 8.29 -6.10 -9.12
N GLY A 30 8.74 -6.09 -10.38
CA GLY A 30 9.96 -6.79 -10.83
C GLY A 30 11.27 -6.09 -10.43
N LEU A 31 11.27 -4.76 -10.32
CA LEU A 31 12.45 -3.98 -9.93
C LEU A 31 12.74 -3.97 -8.42
N ALA A 32 11.76 -4.33 -7.58
CA ALA A 32 11.97 -4.48 -6.14
C ALA A 32 12.75 -5.77 -5.75
N GLY A 33 13.01 -6.67 -6.69
CA GLY A 33 13.71 -7.94 -6.48
C GLY A 33 15.21 -7.94 -6.76
N LEU A 34 15.80 -6.83 -7.20
CA LEU A 34 17.23 -6.74 -7.55
C LEU A 34 17.98 -5.87 -6.53
N THR A 35 17.97 -6.26 -5.24
CA THR A 35 18.95 -5.75 -4.28
C THR A 35 20.11 -6.71 -4.18
N ALA A 36 21.33 -6.18 -4.27
CA ALA A 36 22.58 -6.93 -4.09
C ALA A 36 22.52 -7.76 -2.80
N GLY A 37 22.89 -9.03 -2.90
CA GLY A 37 22.97 -9.92 -1.75
C GLY A 37 23.91 -9.32 -0.70
N PRO A 38 23.56 -9.35 0.59
CA PRO A 38 24.47 -9.00 1.66
C PRO A 38 25.69 -9.93 1.59
N ALA A 39 26.87 -9.41 1.92
CA ALA A 39 28.02 -10.24 2.23
C ALA A 39 27.57 -11.29 3.25
N ALA A 40 27.87 -12.56 3.00
CA ALA A 40 27.38 -13.68 3.81
C ALA A 40 27.77 -13.45 5.27
N ALA A 41 26.79 -13.04 6.06
CA ALA A 41 26.93 -13.00 7.51
C ALA A 41 27.03 -14.44 8.01
N LYS A 42 27.88 -14.67 9.02
CA LYS A 42 28.00 -15.94 9.71
C LYS A 42 26.64 -16.31 10.31
N GLU A 43 26.04 -17.40 9.87
CA GLU A 43 24.69 -17.84 10.28
C GLU A 43 24.69 -19.33 10.62
N PHE A 44 23.81 -19.75 11.52
CA PHE A 44 23.53 -21.16 11.74
C PHE A 44 22.03 -21.40 11.91
N SER A 45 21.58 -22.61 11.61
CA SER A 45 20.21 -23.06 11.82
C SER A 45 20.16 -24.33 12.67
N ILE A 46 19.08 -24.50 13.45
CA ILE A 46 18.87 -25.70 14.27
C ILE A 46 17.91 -26.62 13.50
N THR A 47 18.46 -27.69 12.94
CA THR A 47 17.73 -28.61 12.06
C THR A 47 17.02 -29.72 12.81
N SER A 48 17.50 -30.12 14.01
CA SER A 48 16.76 -31.02 14.89
C SER A 48 17.15 -30.82 16.35
N VAL A 49 16.20 -31.09 17.26
CA VAL A 49 16.42 -31.15 18.70
C VAL A 49 15.80 -32.42 19.26
N ARG A 50 16.62 -33.23 19.94
CA ARG A 50 16.21 -34.46 20.63
C ARG A 50 16.55 -34.34 22.11
N VAL A 51 15.53 -34.47 22.95
CA VAL A 51 15.70 -34.50 24.40
C VAL A 51 15.19 -35.84 24.89
N ASP A 52 16.05 -36.58 25.56
CA ASP A 52 15.73 -37.82 26.24
C ASP A 52 15.89 -37.64 27.73
N ALA A 53 14.83 -37.80 28.49
CA ALA A 53 14.79 -37.56 29.91
C ALA A 53 14.31 -38.81 30.67
N THR A 54 15.03 -39.24 31.69
CA THR A 54 14.66 -40.39 32.53
C THR A 54 14.47 -39.94 33.95
N VAL A 55 13.26 -40.15 34.48
CA VAL A 55 12.90 -39.86 35.86
C VAL A 55 13.39 -41.01 36.75
N GLN A 56 14.16 -40.68 37.80
CA GLN A 56 14.68 -41.66 38.75
C GLN A 56 13.78 -41.73 39.99
N PRO A 57 13.78 -42.88 40.72
CA PRO A 57 13.03 -43.01 41.97
C PRO A 57 13.42 -42.00 43.07
N SER A 58 14.58 -41.35 42.98
CA SER A 58 15.04 -40.26 43.84
C SER A 58 14.38 -38.90 43.57
N GLY A 59 13.64 -38.79 42.44
CA GLY A 59 13.14 -37.53 41.94
C GLY A 59 14.14 -36.76 41.08
N ASP A 60 15.33 -37.27 40.89
CA ASP A 60 16.30 -36.71 39.93
C ASP A 60 15.87 -37.05 38.51
N VAL A 61 16.18 -36.17 37.57
CA VAL A 61 15.89 -36.41 36.16
C VAL A 61 17.20 -36.35 35.39
N ARG A 62 17.58 -37.49 34.78
CA ARG A 62 18.70 -37.55 33.86
C ARG A 62 18.24 -37.12 32.49
N ILE A 63 18.90 -36.13 31.90
CA ILE A 63 18.53 -35.55 30.63
C ILE A 63 19.72 -35.62 29.68
N THR A 64 19.47 -36.09 28.47
CA THR A 64 20.40 -36.06 27.34
C THR A 64 19.79 -35.22 26.26
N GLU A 65 20.38 -34.11 25.90
CA GLU A 65 19.91 -33.20 24.89
C GLU A 65 20.87 -33.17 23.71
N THR A 66 20.37 -33.47 22.51
CA THR A 66 21.13 -33.45 21.26
C THR A 66 20.53 -32.39 20.32
N ARG A 67 21.37 -31.50 19.81
CA ARG A 67 21.02 -30.53 18.77
C ARG A 67 21.87 -30.74 17.55
N THR A 68 21.24 -30.80 16.37
CA THR A 68 21.90 -30.80 15.08
C THR A 68 21.79 -29.43 14.48
N LEU A 69 22.93 -28.87 14.09
CA LEU A 69 23.06 -27.52 13.55
C LEU A 69 23.68 -27.57 12.16
N ASP A 70 23.20 -26.70 11.29
CA ASP A 70 23.78 -26.44 9.98
C ASP A 70 24.42 -25.05 10.01
N PHE A 71 25.74 -25.02 9.75
CA PHE A 71 26.56 -23.81 9.85
C PHE A 71 26.88 -23.25 8.46
N ALA A 72 26.68 -21.94 8.29
CA ALA A 72 27.18 -21.14 7.18
C ALA A 72 28.25 -20.17 7.72
N GLY A 73 29.50 -20.37 7.35
CA GLY A 73 30.68 -19.74 7.91
C GLY A 73 31.38 -20.57 8.99
N ALA A 74 32.48 -20.07 9.54
CA ALA A 74 33.31 -20.76 10.54
C ALA A 74 32.77 -20.52 11.96
N PHE A 75 32.55 -21.62 12.70
CA PHE A 75 32.11 -21.62 14.10
C PHE A 75 33.08 -22.43 14.97
N HIS A 76 33.21 -22.00 16.22
CA HIS A 76 34.22 -22.55 17.12
C HIS A 76 33.66 -23.06 18.43
N PHE A 77 32.44 -22.69 18.81
CA PHE A 77 31.79 -23.21 20.00
C PHE A 77 30.26 -23.16 19.87
N VAL A 78 29.61 -24.02 20.66
CA VAL A 78 28.19 -23.93 21.02
C VAL A 78 28.07 -23.93 22.53
N TYR A 79 26.98 -23.34 23.03
CA TYR A 79 26.75 -23.33 24.48
C TYR A 79 25.28 -23.60 24.82
N TRP A 80 25.07 -24.24 25.97
CA TRP A 80 23.80 -24.39 26.67
C TRP A 80 23.81 -23.61 27.95
N ASP A 81 22.75 -22.87 28.23
CA ASP A 81 22.45 -22.30 29.51
C ASP A 81 21.32 -23.13 30.12
N LEU A 82 21.63 -23.86 31.19
CA LEU A 82 20.72 -24.75 31.86
C LEU A 82 20.23 -24.07 33.16
N SER A 83 18.95 -23.63 33.19
CA SER A 83 18.38 -23.02 34.40
C SER A 83 18.17 -24.06 35.51
N THR A 84 18.65 -23.77 36.71
CA THR A 84 18.47 -24.63 37.88
C THR A 84 17.10 -24.47 38.54
N LYS A 85 16.28 -23.53 38.08
CA LYS A 85 14.95 -23.25 38.63
C LYS A 85 14.07 -24.51 38.62
N GLY A 86 13.41 -24.80 39.73
CA GLY A 86 12.56 -26.00 39.88
C GLY A 86 13.30 -27.25 40.31
N SER A 87 14.64 -27.24 40.33
CA SER A 87 15.50 -28.33 40.81
C SER A 87 16.29 -27.92 42.06
N GLN A 88 17.06 -28.86 42.60
CA GLN A 88 18.04 -28.64 43.66
C GLN A 88 19.45 -28.42 43.09
N GLY A 89 19.57 -28.10 41.82
CA GLY A 89 20.80 -27.88 41.05
C GLY A 89 20.96 -28.86 39.91
N ILE A 90 21.85 -28.50 38.97
CA ILE A 90 22.17 -29.30 37.78
C ILE A 90 23.61 -29.81 37.91
N SER A 91 23.82 -31.09 37.57
CA SER A 91 25.15 -31.69 37.49
C SER A 91 25.37 -32.18 36.05
N VAL A 92 26.37 -31.64 35.38
CA VAL A 92 26.75 -32.06 34.01
C VAL A 92 27.45 -33.42 34.09
N LEU A 93 27.02 -34.36 33.28
CA LEU A 93 27.55 -35.71 33.18
C LEU A 93 28.64 -35.83 32.11
N GLY A 94 28.51 -35.06 31.05
CA GLY A 94 29.41 -35.06 29.92
C GLY A 94 28.82 -34.38 28.70
N ALA A 95 29.65 -34.22 27.70
CA ALA A 95 29.25 -33.67 26.43
C ALA A 95 29.92 -34.42 25.26
N SER A 96 29.34 -34.39 24.09
CA SER A 96 29.93 -34.94 22.85
C SER A 96 29.60 -34.07 21.66
N GLY A 97 30.42 -34.11 20.64
CA GLY A 97 30.27 -33.35 19.43
C GLY A 97 31.05 -33.94 18.26
N PRO A 98 31.09 -33.23 17.14
CA PRO A 98 31.81 -33.65 15.93
C PRO A 98 33.29 -33.92 16.21
N ALA A 99 33.80 -35.04 15.66
CA ALA A 99 35.23 -35.35 15.77
C ALA A 99 36.04 -34.42 14.85
N PRO A 100 37.19 -33.87 15.26
CA PRO A 100 37.99 -32.96 14.43
C PRO A 100 38.45 -33.53 13.12
N ALA A 101 38.65 -34.85 13.05
CA ALA A 101 39.10 -35.56 11.84
C ALA A 101 37.95 -35.85 10.86
N ASP A 102 36.72 -35.99 11.36
CA ASP A 102 35.54 -36.31 10.56
C ASP A 102 34.29 -35.75 11.26
N PRO A 103 33.76 -34.58 10.83
CA PRO A 103 32.61 -33.95 11.45
C PRO A 103 31.32 -34.78 11.41
N ALA A 104 31.21 -35.78 10.53
CA ALA A 104 30.07 -36.70 10.49
C ALA A 104 30.08 -37.72 11.64
N THR A 105 31.22 -37.91 12.28
CA THR A 105 31.40 -38.80 13.45
C THR A 105 31.36 -37.96 14.72
N THR A 106 30.59 -38.42 15.72
CA THR A 106 30.56 -37.79 17.05
C THR A 106 31.54 -38.50 18.01
N MET A 107 32.20 -37.73 18.86
CA MET A 107 33.08 -38.23 19.92
C MET A 107 32.75 -37.58 21.29
N PRO A 108 33.03 -38.29 22.40
CA PRO A 108 33.00 -37.64 23.73
C PRO A 108 34.06 -36.54 23.79
N TYR A 109 33.66 -35.39 24.38
CA TYR A 109 34.57 -34.28 24.65
C TYR A 109 35.14 -34.38 26.05
N GLU A 110 36.36 -33.93 26.23
CA GLU A 110 37.00 -33.92 27.53
C GLU A 110 36.60 -32.66 28.32
N LEU A 111 36.45 -32.82 29.65
CA LEU A 111 36.19 -31.68 30.52
C LEU A 111 37.42 -30.79 30.59
N SER A 112 37.25 -29.55 30.17
CA SER A 112 38.32 -28.54 30.24
C SER A 112 38.56 -28.10 31.68
N SER A 113 39.83 -27.79 31.99
CA SER A 113 40.22 -27.15 33.24
C SER A 113 39.77 -25.67 33.31
N PHE A 114 39.34 -25.10 32.19
CA PHE A 114 38.83 -23.72 32.11
C PHE A 114 37.30 -23.70 32.15
N PRO A 115 36.70 -22.72 32.88
CA PRO A 115 35.25 -22.57 32.91
C PRO A 115 34.71 -22.19 31.53
N ALA A 116 33.41 -22.46 31.30
CA ALA A 116 32.70 -22.00 30.12
C ALA A 116 32.68 -20.46 30.08
N VAL A 117 33.28 -19.90 29.02
CA VAL A 117 33.33 -18.44 28.80
C VAL A 117 33.02 -18.17 27.32
N ARG A 118 31.85 -17.62 27.04
CA ARG A 118 31.35 -17.39 25.68
C ARG A 118 32.23 -16.50 24.79
N SER A 119 33.19 -15.80 25.37
CA SER A 119 34.13 -14.93 24.65
C SER A 119 35.50 -15.57 24.41
N ASN A 120 35.73 -16.81 24.87
CA ASN A 120 37.01 -17.48 24.76
C ASN A 120 36.83 -18.85 24.09
N ILE A 121 37.57 -19.10 23.03
CA ILE A 121 37.60 -20.39 22.35
C ILE A 121 38.52 -21.31 23.14
N GLY A 122 37.96 -22.41 23.68
CA GLY A 122 38.75 -23.43 24.34
C GLY A 122 39.43 -24.39 23.35
N GLU A 123 40.15 -25.39 23.90
CA GLU A 123 40.76 -26.45 23.11
C GLU A 123 39.68 -27.27 22.37
N ILE A 124 39.91 -27.57 21.10
CA ILE A 124 38.98 -28.34 20.26
C ILE A 124 38.77 -29.74 20.84
N GLY A 125 37.52 -30.19 20.90
CA GLY A 125 37.17 -31.49 21.48
C GLY A 125 37.04 -31.47 22.99
N THR A 126 36.94 -30.26 23.58
CA THR A 126 36.72 -30.11 25.02
C THR A 126 35.38 -29.39 25.30
N TYR A 127 34.88 -29.54 26.54
CA TYR A 127 33.76 -28.74 27.03
C TYR A 127 34.10 -28.10 28.37
N GLY A 128 33.65 -26.87 28.59
CA GLY A 128 33.76 -26.14 29.83
C GLY A 128 32.40 -26.02 30.53
N VAL A 129 32.43 -25.97 31.87
CA VAL A 129 31.23 -25.77 32.70
C VAL A 129 31.43 -24.56 33.60
N SER A 130 30.42 -23.72 33.73
CA SER A 130 30.37 -22.62 34.65
C SER A 130 29.01 -22.62 35.37
N ASP A 131 29.01 -22.41 36.68
CA ASP A 131 27.80 -22.35 37.50
C ASP A 131 27.74 -20.99 38.20
N GLY A 132 26.66 -20.27 37.99
CA GLY A 132 26.44 -18.94 38.55
C GLY A 132 25.03 -18.43 38.31
N ASP A 133 24.53 -17.65 39.29
CA ASP A 133 23.22 -16.97 39.18
C ASP A 133 22.01 -17.88 38.88
N GLY A 134 22.07 -19.16 39.29
CA GLY A 134 21.01 -20.13 39.02
C GLY A 134 21.00 -20.69 37.58
N VAL A 135 22.09 -20.54 36.85
CA VAL A 135 22.30 -21.07 35.51
C VAL A 135 23.61 -21.84 35.43
N VAL A 136 23.56 -23.05 34.89
CA VAL A 136 24.77 -23.82 34.55
C VAL A 136 25.01 -23.67 33.05
N THR A 137 26.09 -23.01 32.66
CA THR A 137 26.50 -22.89 31.27
C THR A 137 27.44 -24.02 30.89
N VAL A 138 27.15 -24.71 29.81
CA VAL A 138 28.01 -25.74 29.20
C VAL A 138 28.43 -25.27 27.81
N GLN A 139 29.73 -25.10 27.58
CA GLN A 139 30.28 -24.67 26.30
C GLN A 139 31.09 -25.81 25.69
N LEU A 140 30.79 -26.21 24.44
CA LEU A 140 31.52 -27.21 23.68
C LEU A 140 32.37 -26.51 22.62
N ASN A 141 33.66 -26.84 22.57
CA ASN A 141 34.63 -26.21 21.67
C ASN A 141 34.97 -27.14 20.51
N PHE A 142 34.85 -26.61 19.28
CA PHE A 142 35.08 -27.33 18.03
C PHE A 142 35.58 -26.37 16.94
N GLU A 143 35.81 -26.87 15.75
CA GLU A 143 36.05 -26.06 14.55
C GLU A 143 35.28 -26.64 13.38
N LEU A 144 34.26 -25.94 12.90
CA LEU A 144 33.44 -26.32 11.76
C LEU A 144 33.21 -25.11 10.84
N THR A 145 33.25 -25.37 9.52
CA THR A 145 33.00 -24.35 8.49
C THR A 145 32.09 -24.93 7.43
N ASP A 146 30.99 -24.27 7.12
CA ASP A 146 30.05 -24.61 6.06
C ASP A 146 29.62 -26.09 6.07
N THR A 147 29.24 -26.58 7.26
CA THR A 147 28.90 -28.00 7.44
C THR A 147 27.93 -28.21 8.60
N THR A 148 27.35 -29.39 8.69
CA THR A 148 26.43 -29.79 9.75
C THR A 148 27.19 -30.46 10.89
N GLY A 149 26.80 -30.16 12.15
CA GLY A 149 27.34 -30.80 13.33
C GLY A 149 26.27 -31.18 14.33
N SER A 150 26.40 -32.33 15.00
CA SER A 150 25.52 -32.76 16.09
C SER A 150 26.25 -32.70 17.43
N PHE A 151 25.62 -32.03 18.40
CA PHE A 151 26.18 -31.81 19.73
C PHE A 151 25.25 -32.34 20.81
N THR A 152 25.77 -33.01 21.79
CA THR A 152 24.99 -33.61 22.89
C THR A 152 25.54 -33.16 24.24
N VAL A 153 24.64 -32.82 25.14
CA VAL A 153 24.93 -32.55 26.56
C VAL A 153 24.09 -33.45 27.44
N GLY A 154 24.76 -34.19 28.32
CA GLY A 154 24.11 -35.00 29.34
C GLY A 154 24.21 -34.34 30.71
N TYR A 155 23.11 -34.28 31.46
CA TYR A 155 23.07 -33.70 32.78
C TYR A 155 22.00 -34.33 33.68
N VAL A 156 22.09 -34.10 35.00
CA VAL A 156 21.08 -34.48 35.97
C VAL A 156 20.51 -33.23 36.63
N ALA A 157 19.19 -33.05 36.50
CA ALA A 157 18.44 -32.07 37.26
C ALA A 157 17.97 -32.70 38.57
N ARG A 158 18.65 -32.35 39.68
CA ARG A 158 18.43 -32.99 40.96
C ARG A 158 17.07 -32.61 41.56
N GLY A 159 16.32 -33.62 41.99
CA GLY A 159 15.01 -33.43 42.62
C GLY A 159 14.05 -32.60 41.76
N ALA A 160 14.12 -32.66 40.42
CA ALA A 160 13.22 -31.98 39.51
C ALA A 160 11.80 -32.58 39.52
N ALA A 161 11.69 -33.91 39.65
CA ALA A 161 10.42 -34.58 39.95
C ALA A 161 10.10 -34.49 41.44
N LYS A 162 8.88 -34.09 41.78
CA LYS A 162 8.42 -33.84 43.16
C LYS A 162 7.44 -34.94 43.58
N ARG A 163 7.60 -35.48 44.79
CA ARG A 163 6.67 -36.42 45.42
C ARG A 163 5.71 -35.69 46.35
N TRP A 164 4.45 -35.60 45.95
CA TRP A 164 3.36 -35.04 46.75
C TRP A 164 2.66 -36.17 47.54
N SER A 165 1.71 -35.83 48.42
CA SER A 165 0.99 -36.85 49.19
C SER A 165 0.07 -37.74 48.37
N ASP A 166 -0.41 -37.25 47.25
CA ASP A 166 -1.44 -37.88 46.40
C ASP A 166 -0.97 -38.15 44.95
N THR A 167 0.16 -37.62 44.51
CA THR A 167 0.71 -37.79 43.16
C THR A 167 2.22 -37.51 43.15
N ALA A 168 2.90 -37.96 42.10
CA ALA A 168 4.21 -37.43 41.70
C ALA A 168 4.06 -36.49 40.52
N GLU A 169 4.89 -35.47 40.43
CA GLU A 169 4.85 -34.45 39.41
C GLU A 169 6.25 -34.16 38.86
N LEU A 170 6.43 -34.26 37.55
CA LEU A 170 7.53 -33.62 36.84
C LEU A 170 6.95 -32.43 36.09
N TYR A 171 7.37 -31.22 36.47
CA TYR A 171 7.02 -29.98 35.79
C TYR A 171 8.29 -29.27 35.33
N TRP A 172 8.69 -29.49 34.08
CA TRP A 172 10.01 -29.09 33.59
C TRP A 172 9.98 -28.49 32.21
N LYS A 173 10.71 -27.40 32.04
CA LYS A 173 10.93 -26.75 30.74
C LYS A 173 12.16 -27.40 30.09
N PHE A 174 11.93 -28.28 29.13
CA PHE A 174 12.97 -29.03 28.41
C PHE A 174 13.74 -28.17 27.41
N ILE A 175 13.06 -27.20 26.79
CA ILE A 175 13.67 -26.23 25.89
C ILE A 175 13.24 -24.83 26.37
N GLY A 176 14.24 -23.97 26.60
CA GLY A 176 14.01 -22.62 27.10
C GLY A 176 13.61 -21.62 26.01
N ASP A 177 13.05 -20.50 26.44
CA ASP A 177 12.59 -19.39 25.60
C ASP A 177 13.68 -18.33 25.27
N GLU A 178 14.92 -18.59 25.65
CA GLU A 178 16.04 -17.68 25.34
C GLU A 178 16.76 -18.00 24.01
N THR A 179 16.37 -19.09 23.32
CA THR A 179 16.93 -19.43 22.01
C THR A 179 16.39 -18.49 20.93
N ALA A 180 17.30 -17.71 20.34
CA ALA A 180 16.96 -16.66 19.37
C ALA A 180 16.64 -17.17 17.95
N LEU A 181 16.74 -18.50 17.72
CA LEU A 181 16.53 -19.14 16.43
C LEU A 181 15.36 -20.11 16.46
N GLU A 182 14.69 -20.24 15.33
CA GLU A 182 13.73 -21.31 15.10
C GLU A 182 14.44 -22.67 15.18
N SER A 183 13.83 -23.64 15.86
CA SER A 183 14.31 -25.02 15.89
C SER A 183 13.33 -25.93 15.16
N ARG A 184 13.88 -26.85 14.34
CA ARG A 184 13.07 -27.80 13.60
C ARG A 184 13.13 -29.18 14.20
N ASP A 185 12.16 -30.01 13.84
CA ASP A 185 12.08 -31.42 14.25
C ASP A 185 12.41 -31.63 15.74
N VAL A 186 11.65 -30.91 16.58
CA VAL A 186 11.84 -30.95 18.04
C VAL A 186 11.05 -32.11 18.62
N ARG A 187 11.75 -32.99 19.37
CA ARG A 187 11.16 -34.11 20.08
C ARG A 187 11.75 -34.23 21.48
N VAL A 188 10.88 -34.31 22.47
CA VAL A 188 11.21 -34.58 23.87
C VAL A 188 10.56 -35.89 24.27
N THR A 189 11.35 -36.84 24.77
CA THR A 189 10.86 -38.14 25.29
C THR A 189 11.18 -38.19 26.78
N VAL A 190 10.18 -38.49 27.62
CA VAL A 190 10.33 -38.61 29.05
C VAL A 190 9.99 -40.04 29.47
N HIS A 191 10.98 -40.75 29.98
CA HIS A 191 10.83 -42.09 30.53
C HIS A 191 10.55 -42.00 32.03
N LEU A 192 9.50 -42.70 32.47
CA LEU A 192 9.11 -42.81 33.85
C LEU A 192 9.70 -44.08 34.48
N PRO A 193 9.72 -44.20 35.82
CA PRO A 193 10.17 -45.43 36.48
C PRO A 193 9.39 -46.67 36.04
N GLU A 194 10.04 -47.84 36.01
CA GLU A 194 9.52 -49.10 35.41
C GLU A 194 8.19 -49.59 35.99
N ASP A 195 7.85 -49.21 37.22
CA ASP A 195 6.59 -49.60 37.86
C ASP A 195 5.35 -48.78 37.42
N VAL A 196 5.51 -47.79 36.54
CA VAL A 196 4.42 -46.92 36.06
C VAL A 196 3.84 -47.45 34.78
N THR A 197 2.49 -47.59 34.74
CA THR A 197 1.76 -47.98 33.53
C THR A 197 1.10 -46.78 32.84
N SER A 198 0.88 -46.83 31.54
CA SER A 198 0.39 -45.69 30.75
C SER A 198 -0.96 -45.15 31.19
N ASP A 199 -1.83 -45.96 31.73
CA ASP A 199 -3.16 -45.57 32.28
C ASP A 199 -3.06 -44.75 33.56
N GLN A 200 -1.93 -44.81 34.28
CA GLN A 200 -1.63 -44.05 35.50
C GLN A 200 -1.02 -42.70 35.22
N VAL A 201 -0.62 -42.44 33.96
CA VAL A 201 0.07 -41.20 33.57
C VAL A 201 -0.92 -40.17 33.05
N ARG A 202 -0.70 -38.93 33.42
CA ARG A 202 -1.36 -37.76 32.82
C ARG A 202 -0.29 -36.79 32.41
N ALA A 203 -0.38 -36.31 31.16
CA ALA A 203 0.65 -35.43 30.58
C ALA A 203 0.05 -34.25 29.87
N TRP A 204 0.63 -33.11 30.06
CA TRP A 204 0.35 -31.86 29.35
C TRP A 204 1.65 -31.28 28.82
N ALA A 205 1.58 -30.64 27.66
CA ALA A 205 2.70 -29.91 27.10
C ALA A 205 2.31 -28.44 26.90
N HIS A 206 3.18 -27.52 27.28
CA HIS A 206 3.03 -26.09 27.11
C HIS A 206 4.08 -25.59 26.11
N GLY A 207 3.64 -24.74 25.18
CA GLY A 207 4.45 -24.22 24.08
C GLY A 207 3.57 -23.83 22.88
N PRO A 208 4.06 -23.95 21.65
CA PRO A 208 3.27 -23.67 20.45
C PRO A 208 2.01 -24.52 20.38
N LEU A 209 0.89 -23.90 19.97
CA LEU A 209 -0.44 -24.53 19.97
C LEU A 209 -0.60 -25.71 18.99
N TRP A 210 0.35 -25.91 18.07
CA TRP A 210 0.41 -27.03 17.13
C TRP A 210 1.28 -28.19 17.61
N GLY A 211 1.98 -28.05 18.76
CA GLY A 211 2.69 -29.14 19.39
C GLY A 211 1.76 -30.26 19.82
N THR A 212 2.28 -31.48 19.88
CA THR A 212 1.56 -32.68 20.32
C THR A 212 2.19 -33.28 21.56
N VAL A 213 1.38 -33.89 22.42
CA VAL A 213 1.83 -34.72 23.54
C VAL A 213 1.13 -36.09 23.45
N THR A 214 1.92 -37.17 23.56
CA THR A 214 1.43 -38.54 23.49
C THR A 214 1.99 -39.35 24.66
N ILE A 215 1.16 -40.19 25.27
CA ILE A 215 1.60 -41.17 26.24
C ILE A 215 1.72 -42.51 25.52
N GLU A 216 2.91 -43.05 25.45
CA GLU A 216 3.19 -44.30 24.73
C GLU A 216 2.79 -45.53 25.60
N PRO A 217 2.67 -46.72 25.01
CA PRO A 217 2.30 -47.96 25.74
C PRO A 217 3.28 -48.34 26.88
N ASP A 218 4.54 -47.94 26.78
CA ASP A 218 5.57 -48.12 27.80
C ASP A 218 5.55 -47.04 28.88
N ALA A 219 4.49 -46.25 28.95
CA ALA A 219 4.33 -45.11 29.85
C ALA A 219 5.31 -43.95 29.58
N SER A 220 6.11 -43.98 28.53
CA SER A 220 6.90 -42.81 28.16
C SER A 220 6.00 -41.70 27.60
N VAL A 221 6.40 -40.44 27.84
CA VAL A 221 5.66 -39.26 27.33
C VAL A 221 6.49 -38.60 26.24
N VAL A 222 5.91 -38.51 25.05
CA VAL A 222 6.54 -37.88 23.89
C VAL A 222 5.88 -36.54 23.61
N MET A 223 6.66 -35.47 23.56
CA MET A 223 6.25 -34.15 23.11
C MET A 223 6.97 -33.81 21.80
N ALA A 224 6.21 -33.38 20.80
CA ALA A 224 6.77 -33.03 19.49
C ALA A 224 6.22 -31.72 18.97
N VAL A 225 7.09 -30.92 18.36
CA VAL A 225 6.73 -29.66 17.70
C VAL A 225 7.66 -29.36 16.53
N ASP A 226 7.09 -28.97 15.40
CA ASP A 226 7.83 -28.57 14.20
C ASP A 226 7.05 -27.50 13.42
N PRO A 227 7.61 -26.31 13.19
CA PRO A 227 8.79 -25.76 13.85
C PRO A 227 8.49 -25.26 15.29
N LEU A 228 9.55 -25.14 16.11
CA LEU A 228 9.53 -24.39 17.37
C LEU A 228 10.06 -22.98 17.07
N PRO A 229 9.24 -21.93 17.10
CA PRO A 229 9.66 -20.57 16.80
C PRO A 229 10.74 -20.05 17.76
N ALA A 230 11.53 -19.08 17.32
CA ALA A 230 12.46 -18.37 18.18
C ALA A 230 11.74 -17.81 19.42
N TYR A 231 12.47 -17.75 20.53
CA TYR A 231 11.98 -17.26 21.82
C TYR A 231 10.73 -17.99 22.35
N THR A 232 10.54 -19.26 21.97
CA THR A 232 9.49 -20.12 22.51
C THR A 232 10.07 -21.34 23.21
N PHE A 233 9.30 -21.89 24.13
CA PHE A 233 9.73 -22.99 24.97
C PHE A 233 8.93 -24.27 24.69
N VAL A 234 9.46 -25.40 25.14
CA VAL A 234 8.74 -26.67 25.30
C VAL A 234 8.84 -27.08 26.76
N GLU A 235 7.70 -27.09 27.44
CA GLU A 235 7.57 -27.45 28.86
C GLU A 235 6.57 -28.58 28.98
N GLY A 236 6.92 -29.60 29.77
CA GLY A 236 6.08 -30.74 30.07
C GLY A 236 5.67 -30.77 31.54
N ARG A 237 4.40 -31.06 31.77
CA ARG A 237 3.88 -31.37 33.09
C ARG A 237 3.32 -32.78 33.07
N ILE A 238 3.92 -33.66 33.84
CA ILE A 238 3.61 -35.08 33.88
C ILE A 238 3.27 -35.50 35.29
N LEU A 239 2.09 -36.10 35.50
CA LEU A 239 1.67 -36.69 36.76
C LEU A 239 1.70 -38.20 36.67
N PHE A 240 2.16 -38.85 37.70
CA PHE A 240 2.24 -40.29 37.84
C PHE A 240 2.14 -40.71 39.33
N PRO A 241 2.03 -42.00 39.66
CA PRO A 241 1.86 -42.42 41.07
C PRO A 241 3.01 -41.98 41.97
N ALA A 242 2.66 -41.43 43.16
CA ALA A 242 3.63 -40.99 44.17
C ALA A 242 4.59 -42.10 44.60
N THR A 243 4.15 -43.38 44.51
CA THR A 243 4.94 -44.55 44.86
C THR A 243 6.15 -44.76 43.96
N ALA A 244 6.11 -44.30 42.73
CA ALA A 244 7.21 -44.40 41.78
C ALA A 244 8.44 -43.57 42.19
N LEU A 245 8.27 -42.55 43.03
CA LEU A 245 9.36 -41.78 43.62
C LEU A 245 9.69 -42.27 45.06
N GLY A 246 9.93 -43.58 45.20
CA GLY A 246 10.06 -44.26 46.46
C GLY A 246 11.17 -43.71 47.38
N THR A 247 12.26 -43.18 46.82
CA THR A 247 13.40 -42.64 47.58
C THR A 247 13.44 -41.11 47.62
N ALA A 248 12.50 -40.42 46.96
CA ALA A 248 12.39 -38.97 47.03
C ALA A 248 11.74 -38.50 48.34
N SER A 249 12.14 -37.30 48.80
CA SER A 249 11.50 -36.63 49.94
C SER A 249 10.02 -36.34 49.62
N ALA A 250 9.13 -36.88 50.47
CA ALA A 250 7.68 -36.72 50.27
C ALA A 250 7.17 -35.42 50.92
N SER A 251 6.38 -34.67 50.19
CA SER A 251 5.56 -33.58 50.70
C SER A 251 4.27 -34.12 51.30
N THR A 252 3.77 -33.54 52.37
CA THR A 252 2.48 -33.86 52.97
C THR A 252 1.30 -33.17 52.30
N THR A 253 1.57 -32.27 51.34
CA THR A 253 0.57 -31.45 50.65
C THR A 253 -0.05 -32.24 49.51
N PRO A 254 -1.40 -32.33 49.37
CA PRO A 254 -2.04 -32.85 48.18
C PRO A 254 -1.92 -31.84 47.02
N LYS A 255 -1.70 -32.31 45.82
CA LYS A 255 -1.44 -31.45 44.66
C LYS A 255 -2.30 -31.81 43.44
N LEU A 256 -2.82 -33.04 43.35
CA LEU A 256 -3.49 -33.57 42.16
C LEU A 256 -4.66 -32.70 41.68
N ASP A 257 -5.64 -32.41 42.56
CA ASP A 257 -6.81 -31.64 42.19
C ASP A 257 -6.46 -30.21 41.74
N GLY A 258 -5.49 -29.60 42.41
CA GLY A 258 -4.98 -28.28 42.05
C GLY A 258 -4.36 -28.25 40.65
N VAL A 259 -3.56 -29.26 40.29
CA VAL A 259 -2.95 -29.40 38.96
C VAL A 259 -4.02 -29.62 37.91
N LEU A 260 -5.00 -30.51 38.16
CA LEU A 260 -6.07 -30.77 37.22
C LEU A 260 -6.93 -29.53 36.91
N ALA A 261 -7.21 -28.73 37.95
CA ALA A 261 -7.96 -27.48 37.80
C ALA A 261 -7.14 -26.44 36.99
N GLU A 262 -5.85 -26.33 37.25
CA GLU A 262 -4.94 -25.44 36.55
C GLU A 262 -4.81 -25.82 35.06
N GLU A 263 -4.55 -27.09 34.78
CA GLU A 263 -4.43 -27.58 33.40
C GLU A 263 -5.73 -27.43 32.59
N LYS A 264 -6.88 -27.68 33.23
CA LYS A 264 -8.18 -27.42 32.60
C LYS A 264 -8.33 -25.93 32.24
N ARG A 265 -7.98 -25.01 33.13
CA ARG A 265 -8.01 -23.57 32.88
C ARG A 265 -7.12 -23.17 31.68
N LEU A 266 -5.88 -23.70 31.67
CA LEU A 266 -4.91 -23.45 30.60
C LEU A 266 -5.40 -24.00 29.25
N ALA A 267 -6.01 -25.20 29.24
CA ALA A 267 -6.60 -25.78 28.04
C ALA A 267 -7.79 -24.95 27.52
N ASP A 268 -8.65 -24.45 28.40
CA ASP A 268 -9.78 -23.58 28.03
C ASP A 268 -9.28 -22.25 27.48
N GLU A 269 -8.22 -21.67 28.04
CA GLU A 269 -7.58 -20.44 27.53
C GLU A 269 -6.94 -20.69 26.15
N ALA A 270 -6.23 -21.81 25.96
CA ALA A 270 -5.64 -22.19 24.68
C ALA A 270 -6.72 -22.40 23.58
N ASN A 271 -7.82 -23.09 23.92
CA ASN A 271 -8.92 -23.31 23.01
C ASN A 271 -9.62 -22.00 22.62
N ARG A 272 -9.80 -21.08 23.58
CA ARG A 272 -10.31 -19.73 23.33
C ARG A 272 -9.37 -18.95 22.39
N SER A 273 -8.08 -19.03 22.61
CA SER A 273 -7.06 -18.37 21.77
C SER A 273 -7.08 -18.93 20.33
N ARG A 274 -7.21 -20.26 20.17
CA ARG A 274 -7.37 -20.90 18.85
C ARG A 274 -8.65 -20.44 18.14
N LEU A 275 -9.77 -20.34 18.86
CA LEU A 275 -11.02 -19.82 18.29
C LEU A 275 -10.86 -18.38 17.80
N TRP A 276 -10.27 -17.51 18.64
CA TRP A 276 -10.02 -16.12 18.28
C TRP A 276 -9.05 -15.99 17.08
N ALA A 277 -8.01 -16.83 17.02
CA ALA A 277 -7.11 -16.85 15.86
C ALA A 277 -7.86 -17.21 14.56
N ARG A 278 -8.72 -18.22 14.59
CA ARG A 278 -9.56 -18.61 13.43
C ARG A 278 -10.54 -17.50 13.03
N LEU A 279 -11.22 -16.90 14.02
CA LEU A 279 -12.14 -15.79 13.77
C LEU A 279 -11.44 -14.58 13.16
N LYS A 280 -10.22 -14.27 13.63
CA LYS A 280 -9.39 -13.19 13.05
C LYS A 280 -9.07 -13.47 11.58
N ILE A 281 -8.66 -14.68 11.23
CA ILE A 281 -8.37 -15.06 9.82
C ILE A 281 -9.59 -14.85 8.94
N VAL A 282 -10.77 -15.33 9.38
CA VAL A 282 -12.02 -15.15 8.64
C VAL A 282 -12.37 -13.66 8.50
N LEU A 283 -12.29 -12.89 9.59
CA LEU A 283 -12.56 -11.46 9.58
C LEU A 283 -11.64 -10.70 8.61
N TRP A 284 -10.33 -10.97 8.67
CA TRP A 284 -9.37 -10.35 7.76
C TRP A 284 -9.57 -10.80 6.32
N GLY A 285 -9.98 -12.06 6.09
CA GLY A 285 -10.36 -12.54 4.77
C GLY A 285 -11.57 -11.81 4.18
N ILE A 286 -12.59 -11.56 5.01
CA ILE A 286 -13.77 -10.77 4.60
C ILE A 286 -13.37 -9.32 4.30
N LEU A 287 -12.57 -8.69 5.13
CA LEU A 287 -12.13 -7.31 4.93
C LEU A 287 -11.16 -7.16 3.75
N GLY A 288 -10.22 -8.10 3.60
CA GLY A 288 -9.15 -8.02 2.60
C GLY A 288 -9.59 -8.46 1.19
N VAL A 289 -10.49 -9.40 1.09
CA VAL A 289 -10.94 -9.98 -0.20
C VAL A 289 -12.44 -9.81 -0.41
N GLY A 290 -13.25 -10.19 0.58
CA GLY A 290 -14.72 -10.18 0.46
C GLY A 290 -15.26 -8.79 0.18
N LEU A 291 -14.82 -7.78 0.92
CA LEU A 291 -15.25 -6.40 0.76
C LEU A 291 -14.90 -5.80 -0.61
N PRO A 292 -13.67 -5.92 -1.13
CA PRO A 292 -13.34 -5.50 -2.51
C PRO A 292 -14.18 -6.21 -3.58
N VAL A 293 -14.45 -7.50 -3.44
CA VAL A 293 -15.28 -8.25 -4.38
C VAL A 293 -16.74 -7.76 -4.36
N VAL A 294 -17.32 -7.59 -3.19
CA VAL A 294 -18.68 -7.05 -3.04
C VAL A 294 -18.75 -5.62 -3.61
N ALA A 295 -17.74 -4.79 -3.33
CA ALA A 295 -17.65 -3.45 -3.87
C ALA A 295 -17.60 -3.48 -5.41
N LEU A 296 -16.82 -4.38 -6.01
CA LEU A 296 -16.76 -4.54 -7.47
C LEU A 296 -18.13 -4.89 -8.06
N VAL A 297 -18.79 -5.88 -7.50
CA VAL A 297 -20.12 -6.31 -7.98
C VAL A 297 -21.13 -5.17 -7.89
N LEU A 298 -21.17 -4.47 -6.75
CA LEU A 298 -22.09 -3.34 -6.55
C LEU A 298 -21.80 -2.17 -7.49
N VAL A 299 -20.52 -1.80 -7.68
CA VAL A 299 -20.14 -0.74 -8.63
C VAL A 299 -20.51 -1.13 -10.07
N LEU A 300 -20.32 -2.38 -10.46
CA LEU A 300 -20.75 -2.86 -11.78
C LEU A 300 -22.29 -2.80 -11.95
N ILE A 301 -23.06 -3.20 -10.93
CA ILE A 301 -24.51 -3.08 -10.95
C ILE A 301 -24.93 -1.62 -11.08
N LEU A 302 -24.33 -0.72 -10.31
CA LEU A 302 -24.58 0.72 -10.39
C LEU A 302 -24.25 1.29 -11.79
N TYR A 303 -23.12 0.89 -12.37
CA TYR A 303 -22.74 1.28 -13.71
C TYR A 303 -23.73 0.81 -14.77
N PHE A 304 -24.11 -0.47 -14.77
CA PHE A 304 -25.06 -1.00 -15.76
C PHE A 304 -26.47 -0.40 -15.62
N ARG A 305 -26.87 -0.03 -14.41
CA ARG A 305 -28.20 0.50 -14.11
C ARG A 305 -28.29 2.02 -14.29
N HIS A 306 -27.24 2.78 -13.92
CA HIS A 306 -27.27 4.25 -13.87
C HIS A 306 -26.19 4.93 -14.71
N GLY A 307 -25.10 4.25 -15.09
CA GLY A 307 -23.94 4.86 -15.74
C GLY A 307 -24.00 4.87 -17.27
N ARG A 308 -25.00 4.25 -17.90
CA ARG A 308 -25.10 4.26 -19.37
C ARG A 308 -25.67 5.59 -19.85
N GLU A 309 -24.96 6.24 -20.79
CA GLU A 309 -25.42 7.46 -21.44
C GLU A 309 -26.77 7.24 -22.12
N PRO A 310 -27.68 8.23 -22.07
CA PRO A 310 -28.95 8.20 -22.79
C PRO A 310 -28.73 8.06 -24.31
N LYS A 311 -29.66 7.42 -24.99
CA LYS A 311 -29.64 7.34 -26.46
C LYS A 311 -30.00 8.70 -27.04
N THR A 312 -29.18 9.21 -27.96
CA THR A 312 -29.42 10.47 -28.65
C THR A 312 -30.20 10.29 -29.95
N GLN A 313 -30.99 11.28 -30.31
CA GLN A 313 -31.70 11.33 -31.57
C GLN A 313 -30.82 11.88 -32.70
N PHE A 314 -29.91 12.80 -32.36
CA PHE A 314 -28.95 13.37 -33.29
C PHE A 314 -27.96 12.31 -33.79
N LYS A 315 -27.91 12.13 -35.12
CA LYS A 315 -27.08 11.09 -35.76
C LYS A 315 -26.21 11.62 -36.91
N ALA A 316 -26.27 12.94 -37.18
CA ALA A 316 -25.45 13.52 -38.25
C ALA A 316 -23.96 13.37 -37.94
N GLN A 317 -23.16 13.05 -38.95
CA GLN A 317 -21.72 12.92 -38.82
C GLN A 317 -21.05 14.26 -38.53
N TYR A 318 -21.51 15.32 -39.18
CA TYR A 318 -20.99 16.68 -39.02
C TYR A 318 -22.11 17.65 -38.70
N LEU A 319 -21.82 18.63 -37.85
CA LEU A 319 -22.61 19.83 -37.63
C LEU A 319 -21.76 21.03 -38.09
N ARG A 320 -22.32 21.83 -39.03
CA ARG A 320 -21.62 22.97 -39.64
C ARG A 320 -22.02 24.31 -39.02
N ASP A 321 -22.78 24.25 -37.98
CA ASP A 321 -23.30 25.38 -37.19
C ASP A 321 -23.25 25.01 -35.71
N PHE A 322 -23.68 25.93 -34.86
CA PHE A 322 -23.73 25.66 -33.42
C PHE A 322 -24.94 24.83 -33.00
N PRO A 323 -24.82 24.00 -31.97
CA PRO A 323 -25.97 23.41 -31.29
C PRO A 323 -26.97 24.47 -30.87
N GLN A 324 -28.25 24.12 -30.91
CA GLN A 324 -29.32 25.01 -30.42
C GLN A 324 -29.94 24.41 -29.16
N PRO A 325 -29.96 25.15 -28.01
CA PRO A 325 -29.37 26.47 -27.83
C PRO A 325 -27.84 26.46 -27.80
N GLN A 326 -27.22 27.52 -28.31
CA GLN A 326 -25.77 27.71 -28.18
C GLN A 326 -25.44 28.02 -26.73
N LEU A 327 -24.56 27.22 -26.13
CA LEU A 327 -24.16 27.40 -24.75
C LEU A 327 -22.90 28.26 -24.65
N PRO A 328 -22.73 29.05 -23.59
CA PRO A 328 -21.45 29.67 -23.26
C PRO A 328 -20.33 28.62 -23.19
N PRO A 329 -19.08 28.98 -23.55
CA PRO A 329 -17.97 28.03 -23.65
C PRO A 329 -17.74 27.19 -22.38
N ALA A 330 -17.83 27.82 -21.20
CA ALA A 330 -17.67 27.11 -19.93
C ALA A 330 -18.76 26.04 -19.68
N LEU A 331 -20.00 26.30 -20.09
CA LEU A 331 -21.10 25.33 -19.97
C LEU A 331 -21.02 24.24 -21.04
N ALA A 332 -20.60 24.57 -22.26
CA ALA A 332 -20.30 23.59 -23.28
C ALA A 332 -19.16 22.64 -22.81
N ALA A 333 -18.12 23.18 -22.19
CA ALA A 333 -17.04 22.43 -21.58
C ALA A 333 -17.52 21.55 -20.41
N PHE A 334 -18.43 22.05 -19.59
CA PHE A 334 -19.04 21.27 -18.51
C PHE A 334 -19.75 20.02 -19.04
N ILE A 335 -20.54 20.17 -20.11
CA ILE A 335 -21.18 19.03 -20.79
C ILE A 335 -20.12 18.14 -21.44
N TRP A 336 -19.15 18.73 -22.15
CA TRP A 336 -18.09 18.01 -22.85
C TRP A 336 -17.29 17.08 -21.94
N ARG A 337 -16.93 17.53 -20.73
CA ARG A 337 -16.07 16.83 -19.76
C ARG A 337 -16.82 16.29 -18.53
N MET A 338 -18.12 16.02 -18.63
CA MET A 338 -18.90 15.41 -17.56
C MET A 338 -18.80 16.15 -16.21
N GLY A 339 -18.99 17.47 -16.22
CA GLY A 339 -18.94 18.32 -15.02
C GLY A 339 -17.53 18.76 -14.62
N SER A 340 -16.50 18.38 -15.35
CA SER A 340 -15.14 18.85 -15.13
C SER A 340 -14.91 20.18 -15.84
N VAL A 341 -14.36 21.15 -15.10
CA VAL A 341 -14.03 22.49 -15.61
C VAL A 341 -12.57 22.76 -15.33
N GLY A 342 -11.83 23.26 -16.29
CA GLY A 342 -10.39 23.46 -16.22
C GLY A 342 -9.90 24.78 -16.80
N ARG A 343 -8.59 24.90 -16.93
CA ARG A 343 -7.91 26.12 -17.41
C ARG A 343 -8.30 26.50 -18.84
N ASP A 344 -8.45 25.49 -19.70
CA ASP A 344 -8.79 25.71 -21.12
C ASP A 344 -10.17 26.34 -21.26
N ASP A 345 -11.07 26.03 -20.30
CA ASP A 345 -12.43 26.57 -20.28
C ASP A 345 -12.44 28.02 -19.81
N ALA A 346 -11.55 28.41 -18.92
CA ALA A 346 -11.35 29.81 -18.54
C ALA A 346 -10.77 30.61 -19.72
N THR A 347 -9.78 30.05 -20.42
CA THR A 347 -9.24 30.65 -21.65
C THR A 347 -10.32 30.81 -22.71
N ALA A 348 -11.12 29.78 -22.97
CA ALA A 348 -12.24 29.85 -23.93
C ALA A 348 -13.29 30.90 -23.52
N THR A 349 -13.58 31.01 -22.23
CA THR A 349 -14.51 32.02 -21.72
C THR A 349 -13.96 33.43 -21.90
N LEU A 350 -12.68 33.67 -21.63
CA LEU A 350 -12.04 34.97 -21.88
C LEU A 350 -12.06 35.33 -23.37
N LEU A 351 -11.79 34.36 -24.26
CA LEU A 351 -11.91 34.56 -25.70
C LEU A 351 -13.32 34.94 -26.13
N ASP A 352 -14.34 34.29 -25.58
CA ASP A 352 -15.74 34.63 -25.85
C ASP A 352 -16.08 36.05 -25.38
N LEU A 353 -15.57 36.45 -24.20
CA LEU A 353 -15.76 37.79 -23.68
C LEU A 353 -15.05 38.86 -24.54
N VAL A 354 -13.92 38.53 -25.15
CA VAL A 354 -13.26 39.41 -26.15
C VAL A 354 -14.11 39.52 -27.41
N ASN A 355 -14.64 38.41 -27.94
CA ASN A 355 -15.54 38.43 -29.12
C ASN A 355 -16.80 39.23 -28.85
N ARG A 356 -17.34 39.15 -27.65
CA ARG A 356 -18.51 39.93 -27.22
C ARG A 356 -18.17 41.38 -26.86
N LYS A 357 -16.93 41.85 -27.01
CA LYS A 357 -16.46 43.20 -26.68
C LYS A 357 -16.69 43.63 -25.21
N VAL A 358 -16.63 42.68 -24.31
CA VAL A 358 -16.60 42.90 -22.88
C VAL A 358 -15.17 43.13 -22.39
N ILE A 359 -14.22 42.50 -23.06
CA ILE A 359 -12.79 42.65 -22.87
C ILE A 359 -12.16 43.12 -24.17
N ASP A 360 -11.40 44.19 -24.15
CA ASP A 360 -10.55 44.59 -25.27
C ASP A 360 -9.19 43.92 -25.14
N LEU A 361 -8.63 43.56 -26.29
CA LEU A 361 -7.33 42.95 -26.41
C LEU A 361 -6.43 43.83 -27.31
N GLU A 362 -5.33 44.31 -26.74
CA GLU A 362 -4.37 45.16 -27.40
C GLU A 362 -2.99 44.52 -27.41
N ARG A 363 -2.30 44.51 -28.55
CA ARG A 363 -0.91 44.06 -28.62
C ARG A 363 0.01 45.14 -28.10
N VAL A 364 0.87 44.82 -27.13
CA VAL A 364 1.81 45.74 -26.48
C VAL A 364 3.22 45.17 -26.45
N THR A 365 4.21 46.03 -26.54
CA THR A 365 5.60 45.65 -26.35
C THR A 365 6.05 46.05 -24.95
N VAL A 366 6.46 45.05 -24.17
CA VAL A 366 6.96 45.27 -22.81
C VAL A 366 8.47 45.16 -22.81
N HIS A 367 9.12 46.15 -22.22
CA HIS A 367 10.58 46.19 -22.07
C HIS A 367 10.93 45.62 -20.68
N LYS A 368 11.54 44.43 -20.64
CA LYS A 368 12.10 43.89 -19.38
C LYS A 368 13.58 44.21 -19.28
N GLU A 369 13.98 44.93 -18.23
CA GLU A 369 15.38 45.14 -17.91
C GLU A 369 16.01 43.83 -17.43
N LYS A 370 17.04 43.38 -18.12
CA LYS A 370 17.92 42.29 -17.68
C LYS A 370 19.28 42.88 -17.27
N LEU A 371 20.01 42.14 -16.44
CA LEU A 371 21.35 42.55 -15.96
C LEU A 371 22.33 42.89 -17.13
N PHE A 372 22.06 42.38 -18.32
CA PHE A 372 22.81 42.67 -19.56
C PHE A 372 21.80 42.80 -20.72
N GLY A 373 21.35 44.05 -20.96
CA GLY A 373 20.55 44.41 -22.12
C GLY A 373 19.04 44.57 -21.84
N LYS A 374 18.34 45.20 -22.81
CA LYS A 374 16.88 45.34 -22.83
C LYS A 374 16.32 44.19 -23.66
N ASP A 375 15.37 43.42 -23.08
CA ASP A 375 14.65 42.39 -23.78
C ASP A 375 13.24 42.93 -24.13
N GLU A 376 12.94 43.03 -25.43
CA GLU A 376 11.64 43.48 -25.90
C GLU A 376 10.78 42.26 -26.15
N THR A 377 9.73 42.10 -25.32
CA THR A 377 8.77 41.01 -25.48
C THR A 377 7.45 41.58 -25.92
N THR A 378 6.95 41.11 -27.06
CA THR A 378 5.60 41.44 -27.53
C THR A 378 4.63 40.53 -26.78
N THR A 379 3.61 41.12 -26.16
CA THR A 379 2.60 40.44 -25.36
C THR A 379 1.25 41.16 -25.57
N TYR A 380 0.24 40.80 -24.80
CA TYR A 380 -1.11 41.35 -24.95
C TYR A 380 -1.61 41.98 -23.65
N ARG A 381 -2.27 43.14 -23.80
CA ARG A 381 -3.02 43.80 -22.72
C ARG A 381 -4.48 43.45 -22.84
N LEU A 382 -5.09 43.04 -21.75
CA LEU A 382 -6.52 42.84 -21.61
C LEU A 382 -7.09 44.03 -20.85
N THR A 383 -8.14 44.66 -21.36
CA THR A 383 -8.84 45.78 -20.74
C THR A 383 -10.32 45.42 -20.60
N LEU A 384 -10.86 45.43 -19.39
CA LEU A 384 -12.24 45.13 -19.06
C LEU A 384 -13.12 46.39 -19.19
N HIS A 385 -14.28 46.26 -19.82
CA HIS A 385 -15.34 47.29 -19.82
C HIS A 385 -16.29 47.03 -18.66
N ASP A 386 -16.04 47.68 -17.52
CA ASP A 386 -16.74 47.45 -16.26
C ASP A 386 -18.24 47.72 -16.38
N GLU A 387 -18.68 48.65 -17.24
CA GLU A 387 -20.08 48.94 -17.53
C GLU A 387 -20.86 47.79 -18.14
N ARG A 388 -20.17 46.79 -18.73
CA ARG A 388 -20.76 45.63 -19.35
C ARG A 388 -20.82 44.39 -18.46
N ILE A 389 -20.25 44.42 -17.25
CA ILE A 389 -20.25 43.28 -16.31
C ILE A 389 -21.69 42.84 -15.99
N GLY A 390 -22.65 43.78 -15.91
CA GLY A 390 -24.04 43.46 -15.64
C GLY A 390 -24.76 42.61 -16.70
N GLU A 391 -24.20 42.50 -17.91
CA GLU A 391 -24.70 41.66 -19.00
C GLU A 391 -24.24 40.21 -18.89
N LEU A 392 -23.30 39.91 -17.99
CA LEU A 392 -22.61 38.63 -17.89
C LEU A 392 -23.37 37.64 -17.01
N LEU A 393 -23.18 36.35 -17.28
CA LEU A 393 -23.65 35.29 -16.39
C LEU A 393 -22.83 35.26 -15.08
N PRO A 394 -23.41 34.76 -13.96
CA PRO A 394 -22.75 34.81 -12.64
C PRO A 394 -21.31 34.20 -12.61
N PHE A 395 -21.06 33.17 -13.40
CA PHE A 395 -19.71 32.59 -13.48
C PHE A 395 -18.79 33.43 -14.39
N GLU A 396 -19.30 34.11 -15.43
CA GLU A 396 -18.50 35.02 -16.26
C GLU A 396 -18.10 36.24 -15.46
N GLN A 397 -19.05 36.83 -14.68
CA GLN A 397 -18.77 37.91 -13.76
C GLN A 397 -17.67 37.52 -12.77
N GLN A 398 -17.75 36.31 -12.18
CA GLN A 398 -16.73 35.81 -11.26
C GLN A 398 -15.35 35.67 -11.90
N LEU A 399 -15.28 35.29 -13.19
CA LEU A 399 -14.01 35.16 -13.90
C LEU A 399 -13.34 36.52 -14.07
N VAL A 400 -14.07 37.52 -14.53
CA VAL A 400 -13.52 38.88 -14.73
C VAL A 400 -13.21 39.55 -13.41
N GLU A 401 -14.08 39.42 -12.39
CA GLU A 401 -13.89 40.00 -11.08
C GLU A 401 -12.59 39.51 -10.43
N PHE A 402 -12.35 38.20 -10.39
CA PHE A 402 -11.15 37.70 -9.76
C PHE A 402 -9.88 38.03 -10.56
N LEU A 403 -9.92 38.00 -11.89
CA LEU A 403 -8.72 38.27 -12.69
C LEU A 403 -8.34 39.75 -12.69
N PHE A 404 -9.33 40.64 -12.89
CA PHE A 404 -9.07 42.06 -13.04
C PHE A 404 -9.03 42.78 -11.70
N HIS A 405 -9.97 42.53 -10.79
CA HIS A 405 -10.07 43.27 -9.54
C HIS A 405 -9.28 42.63 -8.40
N ASP A 406 -9.38 41.28 -8.20
CA ASP A 406 -8.73 40.64 -7.06
C ASP A 406 -7.22 40.36 -7.32
N VAL A 407 -6.83 40.12 -8.56
CA VAL A 407 -5.46 39.72 -8.92
C VAL A 407 -4.68 40.86 -9.57
N ALA A 408 -5.25 41.54 -10.55
CA ALA A 408 -4.57 42.64 -11.25
C ALA A 408 -4.75 44.00 -10.57
N ASP A 409 -5.68 44.12 -9.63
CA ASP A 409 -6.02 45.36 -8.86
C ASP A 409 -6.39 46.55 -9.79
N GLY A 410 -7.18 46.27 -10.85
CA GLY A 410 -7.61 47.25 -11.83
C GLY A 410 -8.47 46.69 -12.93
N SER A 411 -8.81 47.51 -13.94
CA SER A 411 -9.58 47.09 -15.11
C SER A 411 -8.71 46.58 -16.27
N GLN A 412 -7.39 46.48 -16.10
CA GLN A 412 -6.48 46.02 -17.14
C GLN A 412 -5.28 45.26 -16.58
N PHE A 413 -4.75 44.31 -17.35
CA PHE A 413 -3.47 43.67 -17.06
C PHE A 413 -2.77 43.19 -18.34
N VAL A 414 -1.45 42.94 -18.23
CA VAL A 414 -0.63 42.40 -19.33
C VAL A 414 -0.48 40.89 -19.13
N LEU A 415 -0.71 40.14 -20.19
CA LEU A 415 -0.79 38.66 -20.14
C LEU A 415 0.52 38.01 -19.65
N SER A 416 1.68 38.54 -20.09
CA SER A 416 2.99 38.06 -19.64
C SER A 416 3.27 38.28 -18.14
N GLU A 417 2.50 39.11 -17.47
CA GLU A 417 2.61 39.41 -16.04
C GLU A 417 1.67 38.54 -15.16
N LEU A 418 0.71 37.85 -15.79
CA LEU A 418 -0.32 37.09 -15.06
C LEU A 418 0.28 36.04 -14.10
N LYS A 419 1.38 35.40 -14.51
CA LYS A 419 2.09 34.44 -13.65
C LYS A 419 2.67 35.10 -12.39
N ASP A 420 3.27 36.30 -12.55
CA ASP A 420 3.88 37.02 -11.45
C ASP A 420 2.79 37.63 -10.53
N LEU A 421 1.70 38.10 -11.11
CA LEU A 421 0.49 38.54 -10.38
C LEU A 421 -0.11 37.37 -9.57
N ALA A 422 -0.26 36.19 -10.19
CA ALA A 422 -0.75 34.99 -9.49
C ALA A 422 0.21 34.53 -8.38
N LYS A 423 1.51 34.72 -8.53
CA LYS A 423 2.49 34.44 -7.48
C LYS A 423 2.39 35.44 -6.34
N LYS A 424 2.25 36.72 -6.64
CA LYS A 424 2.08 37.83 -5.67
C LYS A 424 0.77 37.69 -4.90
N HIS A 425 -0.33 37.39 -5.59
CA HIS A 425 -1.68 37.28 -5.03
C HIS A 425 -2.15 35.80 -4.98
N ARG A 426 -1.28 34.87 -4.60
CA ARG A 426 -1.49 33.41 -4.69
C ARG A 426 -2.82 32.94 -4.08
N THR A 427 -3.14 33.44 -2.88
CA THR A 427 -4.37 33.02 -2.18
C THR A 427 -5.63 33.54 -2.88
N ALA A 428 -5.60 34.80 -3.34
CA ALA A 428 -6.72 35.40 -4.08
C ALA A 428 -6.94 34.66 -5.41
N PHE A 429 -5.84 34.38 -6.16
CA PHE A 429 -5.93 33.66 -7.42
C PHE A 429 -6.49 32.23 -7.23
N ALA A 430 -5.95 31.45 -6.28
CA ALA A 430 -6.44 30.09 -6.01
C ALA A 430 -7.90 30.07 -5.56
N LYS A 431 -8.30 31.01 -4.69
CA LYS A 431 -9.68 31.16 -4.25
C LYS A 431 -10.61 31.58 -5.39
N GLY A 432 -10.23 32.61 -6.16
CA GLY A 432 -11.02 33.11 -7.28
C GLY A 432 -11.23 32.05 -8.36
N TYR A 433 -10.17 31.35 -8.77
CA TYR A 433 -10.25 30.24 -9.73
C TYR A 433 -11.12 29.09 -9.23
N SER A 434 -10.98 28.71 -7.94
CA SER A 434 -11.83 27.68 -7.34
C SER A 434 -13.30 28.11 -7.29
N THR A 435 -13.57 29.38 -6.92
CA THR A 435 -14.92 29.94 -6.88
C THR A 435 -15.55 29.96 -8.27
N TRP A 436 -14.79 30.40 -9.27
CA TRP A 436 -15.22 30.37 -10.68
C TRP A 436 -15.60 28.96 -11.14
N THR A 437 -14.69 27.98 -10.95
CA THR A 437 -14.97 26.59 -11.35
C THR A 437 -16.20 26.02 -10.65
N ASN A 438 -16.43 26.41 -9.40
CA ASN A 438 -17.61 25.96 -8.64
C ASN A 438 -18.90 26.63 -9.15
N LYS A 439 -18.87 27.93 -9.48
CA LYS A 439 -20.03 28.63 -10.08
C LYS A 439 -20.40 28.02 -11.43
N VAL A 440 -19.43 27.66 -12.29
CA VAL A 440 -19.72 26.97 -13.55
C VAL A 440 -20.38 25.61 -13.31
N ARG A 441 -19.89 24.87 -12.31
CA ARG A 441 -20.48 23.56 -11.94
C ARG A 441 -21.87 23.70 -11.34
N GLU A 442 -22.11 24.70 -10.53
CA GLU A 442 -23.41 25.02 -9.96
C GLU A 442 -24.40 25.34 -11.08
N GLU A 443 -24.09 26.27 -11.95
CA GLU A 443 -24.93 26.63 -13.10
C GLU A 443 -25.24 25.42 -13.99
N GLY A 444 -24.22 24.57 -14.29
CA GLY A 444 -24.43 23.37 -15.10
C GLY A 444 -25.29 22.30 -14.43
N ARG A 445 -25.27 22.23 -13.07
CA ARG A 445 -26.16 21.36 -12.29
C ARG A 445 -27.57 21.92 -12.19
N ASP A 446 -27.71 23.21 -11.96
CA ASP A 446 -29.02 23.88 -11.84
C ASP A 446 -29.80 23.81 -13.15
N ARG A 447 -29.10 23.84 -14.28
CA ARG A 447 -29.68 23.56 -15.61
C ARG A 447 -29.96 22.07 -15.86
N GLY A 448 -29.63 21.19 -14.94
CA GLY A 448 -29.89 19.76 -15.05
C GLY A 448 -29.06 19.04 -16.13
N TYR A 449 -27.87 19.53 -16.50
CA TYR A 449 -27.03 18.90 -17.52
C TYR A 449 -26.41 17.57 -17.08
N LEU A 450 -26.28 17.35 -15.78
CA LEU A 450 -25.92 16.04 -15.23
C LEU A 450 -27.13 15.41 -14.54
N ASP A 451 -27.28 14.09 -14.68
CA ASP A 451 -28.31 13.36 -13.95
C ASP A 451 -27.95 13.31 -12.46
N SER A 452 -28.70 14.03 -11.64
CA SER A 452 -28.46 14.14 -10.20
C SER A 452 -28.53 12.79 -9.49
N HIS A 453 -29.37 11.87 -9.98
CA HIS A 453 -29.48 10.52 -9.43
C HIS A 453 -28.23 9.70 -9.73
N ALA A 454 -27.71 9.78 -10.96
CA ALA A 454 -26.47 9.14 -11.34
C ALA A 454 -25.26 9.74 -10.61
N ASP A 455 -25.24 11.05 -10.35
CA ASP A 455 -24.19 11.72 -9.58
C ASP A 455 -24.18 11.22 -8.11
N THR A 456 -25.36 11.07 -7.50
CA THR A 456 -25.50 10.48 -6.17
C THR A 456 -24.99 9.02 -6.13
N MET A 457 -25.39 8.22 -7.12
CA MET A 457 -24.93 6.82 -7.20
C MET A 457 -23.42 6.72 -7.46
N ALA A 458 -22.83 7.64 -8.21
CA ALA A 458 -21.39 7.72 -8.40
C ALA A 458 -20.64 8.04 -7.09
N PHE A 459 -21.22 8.92 -6.24
CA PHE A 459 -20.69 9.19 -4.91
C PHE A 459 -20.71 7.94 -4.01
N PHE A 460 -21.82 7.19 -3.99
CA PHE A 460 -21.90 5.93 -3.25
C PHE A 460 -20.89 4.90 -3.78
N ALA A 461 -20.74 4.78 -5.09
CA ALA A 461 -19.77 3.88 -5.70
C ALA A 461 -18.32 4.25 -5.32
N ALA A 462 -17.99 5.55 -5.31
CA ALA A 462 -16.67 6.02 -4.89
C ALA A 462 -16.41 5.80 -3.39
N SER A 463 -17.42 6.02 -2.54
CA SER A 463 -17.34 5.77 -1.11
C SER A 463 -17.12 4.29 -0.81
N LEU A 464 -17.83 3.41 -1.52
CA LEU A 464 -17.66 1.96 -1.40
C LEU A 464 -16.26 1.50 -1.83
N ALA A 465 -15.73 2.07 -2.91
CA ALA A 465 -14.36 1.81 -3.37
C ALA A 465 -13.32 2.27 -2.34
N PHE A 466 -13.53 3.43 -1.72
CA PHE A 466 -12.66 3.94 -0.65
C PHE A 466 -12.66 3.01 0.57
N VAL A 467 -13.84 2.58 1.03
CA VAL A 467 -13.98 1.64 2.15
C VAL A 467 -13.29 0.31 1.83
N ALA A 468 -13.36 -0.17 0.58
CA ALA A 468 -12.66 -1.39 0.15
C ALA A 468 -11.13 -1.22 0.21
N ILE A 469 -10.58 -0.06 -0.18
CA ILE A 469 -9.14 0.25 -0.08
C ILE A 469 -8.69 0.26 1.38
N VAL A 470 -9.42 0.97 2.24
CA VAL A 470 -9.09 1.07 3.67
C VAL A 470 -9.19 -0.29 4.34
N GLY A 471 -10.24 -1.07 4.04
CA GLY A 471 -10.42 -2.43 4.56
C GLY A 471 -9.30 -3.39 4.16
N ALA A 472 -8.92 -3.39 2.88
CA ALA A 472 -7.81 -4.21 2.38
C ALA A 472 -6.46 -3.79 2.98
N GLY A 473 -6.19 -2.49 3.10
CA GLY A 473 -4.99 -1.96 3.74
C GLY A 473 -4.92 -2.32 5.23
N ALA A 474 -6.01 -2.16 5.96
CA ALA A 474 -6.11 -2.55 7.35
C ALA A 474 -5.91 -4.06 7.52
N ALA A 475 -6.55 -4.88 6.66
CA ALA A 475 -6.36 -6.32 6.67
C ALA A 475 -4.88 -6.70 6.47
N ALA A 476 -4.18 -6.08 5.53
CA ALA A 476 -2.76 -6.34 5.28
C ALA A 476 -1.88 -6.00 6.50
N VAL A 477 -2.09 -4.83 7.10
CA VAL A 477 -1.26 -4.35 8.23
C VAL A 477 -1.51 -5.17 9.50
N PHE A 478 -2.78 -5.37 9.87
CA PHE A 478 -3.13 -5.97 11.15
C PHE A 478 -3.14 -7.50 11.15
N SER A 479 -3.23 -8.15 9.97
CA SER A 479 -3.13 -9.61 9.88
C SER A 479 -1.70 -10.11 9.70
N GLY A 480 -0.78 -9.26 9.24
CA GLY A 480 0.55 -9.65 8.78
C GLY A 480 0.58 -10.32 7.41
N PHE A 481 -0.58 -10.51 6.76
CA PHE A 481 -0.67 -11.08 5.41
C PHE A 481 -0.62 -9.99 4.35
N TYR A 482 0.56 -9.65 3.89
CA TYR A 482 0.79 -8.57 2.91
C TYR A 482 0.06 -8.78 1.56
N TRP A 483 -0.39 -9.99 1.25
CA TRP A 483 -1.21 -10.30 0.06
C TRP A 483 -2.50 -9.48 -0.02
N PHE A 484 -3.05 -9.02 1.12
CA PHE A 484 -4.23 -8.16 1.13
C PHE A 484 -3.98 -6.78 0.52
N PHE A 485 -2.72 -6.33 0.40
CA PHE A 485 -2.40 -5.12 -0.35
C PHE A 485 -2.79 -5.22 -1.84
N LEU A 486 -2.96 -6.42 -2.40
CA LEU A 486 -3.50 -6.59 -3.77
C LEU A 486 -4.95 -6.06 -3.89
N GLY A 487 -5.69 -5.91 -2.82
CA GLY A 487 -7.00 -5.26 -2.80
C GLY A 487 -6.93 -3.75 -3.04
N VAL A 488 -5.80 -3.09 -2.76
CA VAL A 488 -5.63 -1.64 -2.95
C VAL A 488 -5.69 -1.25 -4.44
N PRO A 489 -4.93 -1.87 -5.36
CA PRO A 489 -5.08 -1.63 -6.80
C PRO A 489 -6.50 -1.88 -7.31
N VAL A 490 -7.18 -2.91 -6.81
CA VAL A 490 -8.59 -3.17 -7.15
C VAL A 490 -9.47 -2.00 -6.74
N GLY A 491 -9.31 -1.50 -5.53
CA GLY A 491 -10.03 -0.32 -5.04
C GLY A 491 -9.75 0.95 -5.87
N VAL A 492 -8.52 1.17 -6.31
CA VAL A 492 -8.17 2.27 -7.21
C VAL A 492 -8.90 2.13 -8.55
N VAL A 493 -8.93 0.94 -9.13
CA VAL A 493 -9.70 0.65 -10.35
C VAL A 493 -11.19 0.92 -10.13
N LEU A 494 -11.74 0.56 -8.96
CA LEU A 494 -13.14 0.83 -8.62
C LEU A 494 -13.45 2.33 -8.56
N ILE A 495 -12.53 3.17 -8.10
CA ILE A 495 -12.71 4.64 -8.11
C ILE A 495 -12.84 5.15 -9.56
N PHE A 496 -12.06 4.62 -10.50
CA PHE A 496 -12.21 4.96 -11.91
C PHE A 496 -13.58 4.52 -12.46
N PHE A 497 -14.03 3.31 -12.15
CA PHE A 497 -15.36 2.84 -12.56
C PHE A 497 -16.49 3.63 -11.87
N ALA A 498 -16.32 4.07 -10.65
CA ALA A 498 -17.30 4.91 -9.95
C ALA A 498 -17.55 6.24 -10.71
N ARG A 499 -16.49 6.81 -11.33
CA ARG A 499 -16.65 7.99 -12.19
C ARG A 499 -17.44 7.71 -13.46
N ALA A 500 -17.39 6.47 -13.97
CA ALA A 500 -18.16 6.06 -15.14
C ALA A 500 -19.66 5.87 -14.85
N VAL A 501 -20.08 5.89 -13.59
CA VAL A 501 -21.50 5.89 -13.20
C VAL A 501 -22.15 7.26 -13.47
N LYS A 502 -21.37 8.34 -13.50
CA LYS A 502 -21.88 9.65 -13.89
C LYS A 502 -22.37 9.62 -15.34
N ARG A 503 -23.50 10.26 -15.59
CA ARG A 503 -24.04 10.42 -16.94
C ARG A 503 -24.66 11.79 -17.14
N ARG A 504 -24.78 12.18 -18.40
CA ARG A 504 -25.52 13.38 -18.81
C ARG A 504 -27.03 13.13 -18.70
N SER A 505 -27.80 14.20 -18.53
CA SER A 505 -29.24 14.17 -18.78
C SER A 505 -29.52 13.89 -20.25
N GLN A 506 -30.79 13.61 -20.62
CA GLN A 506 -31.17 13.38 -22.02
C GLN A 506 -30.86 14.61 -22.88
N GLU A 507 -31.17 15.82 -22.41
CA GLU A 507 -30.89 17.08 -23.09
C GLU A 507 -29.38 17.31 -23.29
N ALA A 508 -28.60 17.16 -22.20
CA ALA A 508 -27.15 17.34 -22.28
C ALA A 508 -26.47 16.27 -23.15
N ALA A 509 -26.98 15.04 -23.19
CA ALA A 509 -26.48 14.00 -24.09
C ALA A 509 -26.74 14.37 -25.56
N GLU A 510 -27.90 14.95 -25.86
CA GLU A 510 -28.25 15.43 -27.22
C GLU A 510 -27.34 16.59 -27.65
N LEU A 511 -27.16 17.60 -26.78
CA LEU A 511 -26.22 18.70 -27.01
C LEU A 511 -24.79 18.20 -27.18
N HIS A 512 -24.35 17.25 -26.34
CA HIS A 512 -23.02 16.65 -26.46
C HIS A 512 -22.82 15.92 -27.79
N ALA A 513 -23.84 15.22 -28.29
CA ALA A 513 -23.79 14.58 -29.63
C ALA A 513 -23.63 15.62 -30.76
N GLN A 514 -24.31 16.75 -30.62
CA GLN A 514 -24.19 17.87 -31.56
C GLN A 514 -22.80 18.52 -31.50
N TYR A 515 -22.29 18.79 -30.28
CA TYR A 515 -20.92 19.28 -30.11
C TYR A 515 -19.86 18.30 -30.61
N GLN A 516 -20.07 17.00 -30.48
CA GLN A 516 -19.17 16.00 -31.07
C GLN A 516 -19.19 16.05 -32.62
N ALA A 517 -20.33 16.34 -33.23
CA ALA A 517 -20.42 16.48 -34.67
C ALA A 517 -19.78 17.79 -35.14
N LEU A 518 -19.88 18.87 -34.36
CA LEU A 518 -19.16 20.13 -34.60
C LEU A 518 -17.65 19.91 -34.48
N GLU A 519 -17.19 19.24 -33.41
CA GLU A 519 -15.77 18.92 -33.21
C GLU A 519 -15.21 18.11 -34.39
N ARG A 520 -15.94 17.09 -34.84
CA ARG A 520 -15.54 16.32 -36.02
C ARG A 520 -15.47 17.18 -37.28
N TYR A 521 -16.45 18.07 -37.49
CA TYR A 521 -16.42 19.01 -38.60
C TYR A 521 -15.17 19.89 -38.55
N LEU A 522 -14.89 20.51 -37.42
CA LEU A 522 -13.73 21.38 -37.21
C LEU A 522 -12.37 20.63 -37.36
N LYS A 523 -12.32 19.36 -37.08
CA LYS A 523 -11.13 18.52 -37.33
C LYS A 523 -10.93 18.19 -38.79
N ASP A 524 -12.02 17.92 -39.49
CA ASP A 524 -11.99 17.33 -40.81
C ASP A 524 -12.19 18.34 -41.94
N PHE A 525 -12.67 19.59 -41.67
CA PHE A 525 -13.02 20.56 -42.71
C PHE A 525 -11.84 20.85 -43.67
N GLY A 526 -10.60 20.79 -43.20
CA GLY A 526 -9.42 20.92 -44.04
C GLY A 526 -9.27 19.84 -45.12
N ARG A 527 -9.97 18.71 -44.97
CA ARG A 527 -9.96 17.55 -45.89
C ARG A 527 -11.25 17.40 -46.66
N LEU A 528 -12.30 18.12 -46.28
CA LEU A 528 -13.59 18.07 -47.00
C LEU A 528 -13.49 18.84 -48.32
N ASP A 529 -14.12 18.32 -49.39
CA ASP A 529 -14.20 18.99 -50.67
C ASP A 529 -15.24 20.13 -50.71
N GLU A 530 -15.90 20.37 -49.58
CA GLU A 530 -16.90 21.42 -49.43
C GLU A 530 -16.24 22.79 -49.18
N LYS A 531 -16.86 23.86 -49.71
CA LYS A 531 -16.47 25.23 -49.39
C LYS A 531 -16.88 25.53 -47.92
N PRO A 532 -15.92 25.87 -47.03
CA PRO A 532 -16.25 26.22 -45.66
C PRO A 532 -17.04 27.56 -45.61
N PRO A 533 -17.69 27.88 -44.46
CA PRO A 533 -18.40 29.15 -44.30
C PRO A 533 -17.47 30.35 -44.51
N ASP A 534 -17.95 31.35 -45.26
CA ASP A 534 -17.22 32.59 -45.54
C ASP A 534 -17.42 33.66 -44.44
N ALA A 535 -18.32 33.45 -43.48
CA ALA A 535 -18.64 34.41 -42.43
C ALA A 535 -17.54 34.46 -41.34
N VAL A 536 -16.85 35.57 -41.26
CA VAL A 536 -15.80 35.84 -40.28
C VAL A 536 -16.27 35.58 -38.84
N VAL A 537 -17.45 36.08 -38.46
CA VAL A 537 -18.03 35.94 -37.12
C VAL A 537 -18.23 34.47 -36.73
N LEU A 538 -18.55 33.59 -37.69
CA LEU A 538 -18.72 32.17 -37.40
C LEU A 538 -17.39 31.49 -37.03
N TRP A 539 -16.32 31.87 -37.75
CA TRP A 539 -14.98 31.36 -37.45
C TRP A 539 -14.44 31.84 -36.10
N GLU A 540 -14.74 33.08 -35.71
CA GLU A 540 -14.41 33.61 -34.38
C GLU A 540 -15.01 32.73 -33.28
N GLN A 541 -16.27 32.36 -33.43
CA GLN A 541 -16.94 31.47 -32.47
C GLN A 541 -16.42 30.01 -32.55
N PHE A 542 -16.19 29.47 -33.77
CA PHE A 542 -15.64 28.13 -33.93
C PHE A 542 -14.31 27.95 -33.20
N LEU A 543 -13.45 28.95 -33.23
CA LEU A 543 -12.17 28.90 -32.56
C LEU A 543 -12.31 28.87 -31.01
N VAL A 544 -13.26 29.59 -30.43
CA VAL A 544 -13.57 29.50 -29.01
C VAL A 544 -13.92 28.05 -28.63
N TYR A 545 -14.80 27.40 -29.39
CA TYR A 545 -15.16 26.00 -29.11
C TYR A 545 -14.03 25.03 -29.46
N ALA A 546 -13.21 25.34 -30.45
CA ALA A 546 -12.02 24.55 -30.76
C ALA A 546 -11.05 24.48 -29.55
N VAL A 547 -10.98 25.57 -28.74
CA VAL A 547 -10.26 25.57 -27.46
C VAL A 547 -10.91 24.61 -26.45
N VAL A 548 -12.25 24.68 -26.31
CA VAL A 548 -13.01 23.77 -25.43
C VAL A 548 -12.76 22.30 -25.82
N PHE A 549 -12.67 22.01 -27.12
CA PHE A 549 -12.43 20.66 -27.62
C PHE A 549 -10.95 20.24 -27.62
N GLY A 550 -10.03 21.18 -27.36
CA GLY A 550 -8.56 20.91 -27.39
C GLY A 550 -8.01 20.69 -28.81
N ILE A 551 -8.60 21.33 -29.81
CA ILE A 551 -8.23 21.20 -31.24
C ILE A 551 -7.91 22.53 -31.93
N ALA A 552 -7.75 23.61 -31.18
CA ALA A 552 -7.56 24.97 -31.71
C ALA A 552 -6.40 25.03 -32.73
N ASP A 553 -5.25 24.45 -32.41
CA ASP A 553 -4.07 24.42 -33.31
C ASP A 553 -4.35 23.77 -34.67
N GLN A 554 -5.14 22.68 -34.66
CA GLN A 554 -5.49 21.93 -35.85
C GLN A 554 -6.44 22.75 -36.72
N VAL A 555 -7.40 23.46 -36.10
CA VAL A 555 -8.37 24.30 -36.79
C VAL A 555 -7.68 25.48 -37.43
N VAL A 556 -6.83 26.21 -36.71
CA VAL A 556 -6.09 27.37 -37.27
C VAL A 556 -5.20 26.95 -38.44
N LYS A 557 -4.47 25.83 -38.30
CA LYS A 557 -3.67 25.29 -39.39
C LYS A 557 -4.49 24.93 -40.63
N ALA A 558 -5.68 24.40 -40.44
CA ALA A 558 -6.56 24.06 -41.55
C ALA A 558 -7.20 25.33 -42.17
N MET A 559 -7.52 26.36 -41.36
CA MET A 559 -8.02 27.67 -41.86
C MET A 559 -7.02 28.36 -42.76
N SER A 560 -5.73 28.38 -42.41
CA SER A 560 -4.69 29.02 -43.20
C SER A 560 -4.58 28.44 -44.65
N VAL A 561 -5.03 27.22 -44.84
CA VAL A 561 -5.00 26.52 -46.15
C VAL A 561 -6.33 26.64 -46.89
N LYS A 562 -7.47 26.50 -46.17
CA LYS A 562 -8.80 26.38 -46.82
C LYS A 562 -9.56 27.69 -46.89
N VAL A 563 -9.31 28.64 -46.02
CA VAL A 563 -10.01 29.94 -45.95
C VAL A 563 -9.01 31.12 -45.79
N PRO A 564 -8.01 31.22 -46.68
CA PRO A 564 -7.02 32.30 -46.57
C PRO A 564 -7.67 33.69 -46.73
N GLU A 565 -8.81 33.79 -47.44
CA GLU A 565 -9.58 35.02 -47.58
C GLU A 565 -10.14 35.52 -46.26
N VAL A 566 -10.73 34.61 -45.47
CA VAL A 566 -11.19 34.92 -44.09
C VAL A 566 -10.02 35.33 -43.20
N MET A 567 -8.91 34.63 -43.30
CA MET A 567 -7.68 34.97 -42.57
C MET A 567 -7.09 36.34 -42.98
N SER A 568 -7.40 36.82 -44.19
CA SER A 568 -6.97 38.11 -44.72
C SER A 568 -7.95 39.25 -44.48
N ASP A 569 -9.17 38.95 -44.03
CA ASP A 569 -10.23 39.96 -43.79
C ASP A 569 -9.78 40.91 -42.66
N PRO A 570 -9.87 42.25 -42.88
CA PRO A 570 -9.51 43.23 -41.89
C PRO A 570 -10.28 43.09 -40.55
N ALA A 571 -11.57 42.71 -40.60
CA ALA A 571 -12.39 42.51 -39.42
C ALA A 571 -11.90 41.27 -38.62
N PHE A 572 -11.62 40.17 -39.31
CA PHE A 572 -11.03 38.97 -38.70
C PHE A 572 -9.63 39.25 -38.17
N ARG A 573 -8.81 40.00 -38.94
CA ARG A 573 -7.47 40.41 -38.53
C ARG A 573 -7.47 41.32 -37.29
N THR A 574 -8.46 42.13 -37.09
CA THR A 574 -8.54 43.01 -35.92
C THR A 574 -8.90 42.23 -34.65
N SER A 575 -9.76 41.22 -34.76
CA SER A 575 -10.20 40.43 -33.58
C SER A 575 -9.39 39.14 -33.39
N TYR A 576 -8.97 38.49 -34.46
CA TYR A 576 -8.38 37.14 -34.41
C TYR A 576 -6.92 37.06 -34.84
N TYR A 577 -6.46 37.90 -35.73
CA TYR A 577 -5.07 37.91 -36.16
C TYR A 577 -4.14 38.30 -35.03
N ILE A 578 -4.64 39.07 -34.07
CA ILE A 578 -3.96 39.38 -32.81
C ILE A 578 -3.73 38.12 -31.98
N TRP A 579 -4.69 37.17 -32.01
CA TRP A 579 -4.59 35.91 -31.24
C TRP A 579 -3.71 34.82 -31.90
N PHE A 580 -3.69 34.76 -33.23
CA PHE A 580 -3.16 33.60 -33.92
C PHE A 580 -2.03 33.90 -34.92
N ALA A 581 -1.78 35.16 -35.30
CA ALA A 581 -0.76 35.50 -36.26
C ALA A 581 0.16 36.64 -35.82
N ALA A 582 1.44 36.35 -35.60
CA ALA A 582 2.49 37.37 -35.55
C ALA A 582 3.03 37.59 -37.00
N PRO A 583 3.08 38.82 -37.55
CA PRO A 583 3.78 39.07 -38.77
C PRO A 583 5.29 38.96 -38.53
N GLY A 584 5.96 37.97 -39.13
CA GLY A 584 7.41 37.95 -39.22
C GLY A 584 8.16 36.68 -38.87
N ASP A 585 7.63 35.82 -38.02
CA ASP A 585 8.22 34.51 -37.72
C ASP A 585 7.17 33.41 -37.88
N GLY A 586 7.47 32.37 -38.61
CA GLY A 586 6.59 31.30 -39.09
C GLY A 586 5.80 30.48 -38.04
N GLY A 587 5.19 31.09 -37.06
CA GLY A 587 4.43 30.46 -35.99
C GLY A 587 3.20 31.26 -35.60
N GLY A 588 2.11 31.14 -36.37
CA GLY A 588 0.82 31.68 -35.96
C GLY A 588 0.17 30.91 -34.83
N LEU A 589 0.34 31.39 -33.59
CA LEU A 589 -0.39 30.91 -32.40
C LEU A 589 -0.01 31.71 -31.15
N SER A 590 0.66 32.87 -31.31
CA SER A 590 1.35 33.52 -30.19
C SER A 590 0.45 33.98 -29.03
N ALA A 591 -0.67 34.63 -29.31
CA ALA A 591 -1.52 35.14 -28.23
C ALA A 591 -2.35 34.05 -27.54
N PHE A 592 -2.89 33.09 -28.29
CA PHE A 592 -3.61 31.96 -27.72
C PHE A 592 -2.66 31.07 -26.89
N SER A 593 -1.51 30.70 -27.46
CA SER A 593 -0.50 29.93 -26.73
C SER A 593 -0.01 30.66 -25.49
N GLU A 594 0.23 31.97 -25.59
CA GLU A 594 0.66 32.78 -24.46
C GLU A 594 -0.43 32.86 -23.38
N MET A 595 -1.71 33.07 -23.75
CA MET A 595 -2.83 33.05 -22.81
C MET A 595 -2.98 31.69 -22.14
N HIS A 596 -2.97 30.61 -22.92
CA HIS A 596 -3.07 29.24 -22.40
C HIS A 596 -1.89 28.93 -21.46
N GLU A 597 -0.67 29.27 -21.86
CA GLU A 597 0.52 29.02 -21.08
C GLU A 597 0.57 29.91 -19.82
N SER A 598 0.31 31.22 -19.95
CA SER A 598 0.33 32.17 -18.83
C SER A 598 -0.75 31.83 -17.81
N PHE A 599 -1.98 31.50 -18.24
CA PHE A 599 -3.03 31.08 -17.35
C PHE A 599 -2.73 29.71 -16.71
N GLY A 600 -2.19 28.76 -17.49
CA GLY A 600 -1.76 27.46 -16.99
C GLY A 600 -0.65 27.57 -15.92
N GLN A 601 0.35 28.43 -16.14
CA GLN A 601 1.41 28.69 -15.19
C GLN A 601 0.90 29.40 -13.94
N ALA A 602 -0.03 30.35 -14.08
CA ALA A 602 -0.67 31.05 -12.97
C ALA A 602 -1.45 30.08 -12.07
N VAL A 603 -2.26 29.19 -12.66
CA VAL A 603 -2.98 28.14 -11.94
C VAL A 603 -2.01 27.19 -11.24
N ALA A 604 -0.95 26.74 -11.92
CA ALA A 604 0.04 25.82 -11.35
C ALA A 604 0.77 26.43 -10.15
N VAL A 605 1.19 27.69 -10.26
CA VAL A 605 1.86 28.43 -9.17
C VAL A 605 0.91 28.65 -7.98
N ALA A 606 -0.33 29.01 -8.25
CA ALA A 606 -1.31 29.29 -7.20
C ALA A 606 -1.77 28.00 -6.46
N THR A 607 -1.82 26.84 -7.15
CA THR A 607 -2.34 25.59 -6.60
C THR A 607 -1.27 24.65 -6.05
N SER A 608 0.06 24.91 -6.29
CA SER A 608 1.14 24.11 -5.73
C SER A 608 1.18 24.23 -4.21
N SER A 609 0.82 23.16 -3.48
CA SER A 609 0.95 23.07 -2.03
C SER A 609 2.39 22.75 -1.63
N SER A 610 2.98 23.52 -0.69
CA SER A 610 4.20 23.15 0.01
C SER A 610 3.88 22.03 1.00
N SER A 611 4.16 20.76 0.65
CA SER A 611 4.04 19.64 1.56
C SER A 611 5.26 19.58 2.48
N SER A 612 5.08 19.92 3.75
CA SER A 612 6.01 19.59 4.83
C SER A 612 5.43 18.38 5.60
N GLY A 613 6.14 17.24 5.53
CA GLY A 613 5.77 16.02 6.24
C GLY A 613 6.47 15.95 7.60
N SER A 614 5.77 15.53 8.63
CA SER A 614 6.33 15.10 9.91
C SER A 614 5.85 13.68 10.22
N GLY A 615 6.81 12.76 10.43
CA GLY A 615 6.57 11.40 10.86
C GLY A 615 6.78 11.24 12.36
N GLY A 616 5.96 10.39 13.01
CA GLY A 616 6.08 9.99 14.39
C GLY A 616 5.91 8.48 14.52
N GLY A 617 6.87 7.83 15.17
CA GLY A 617 6.87 6.40 15.46
C GLY A 617 6.43 6.10 16.88
N GLY A 618 5.89 4.89 17.12
CA GLY A 618 5.53 4.38 18.44
C GLY A 618 5.70 2.87 18.49
N GLY A 619 6.37 2.37 19.53
CA GLY A 619 6.64 0.95 19.74
C GLY A 619 5.78 0.37 20.86
N PHE A 620 5.66 -0.97 20.91
CA PHE A 620 4.93 -1.73 21.91
C PHE A 620 5.77 -2.81 22.56
N SER A 621 5.55 -3.02 23.87
CA SER A 621 6.11 -4.06 24.71
C SER A 621 4.98 -4.94 25.25
N GLY A 622 5.21 -6.25 25.33
CA GLY A 622 4.32 -7.20 25.99
C GLY A 622 5.09 -8.12 26.93
N GLY A 623 4.58 -8.28 28.14
CA GLY A 623 5.17 -9.07 29.19
C GLY A 623 4.45 -10.40 29.42
N GLY A 624 5.13 -11.40 29.98
CA GLY A 624 4.58 -12.67 30.42
C GLY A 624 5.42 -13.28 31.53
N GLY A 625 4.83 -14.05 32.38
CA GLY A 625 5.44 -14.71 33.53
C GLY A 625 5.47 -16.21 33.33
N GLY A 626 6.04 -16.91 34.05
CA GLY A 626 6.98 -17.54 34.85
C GLY A 626 6.71 -19.00 35.14
N GLY A 627 7.58 -19.91 34.68
CA GLY A 627 7.72 -21.30 35.05
C GLY A 627 9.19 -21.65 35.30
N GLY A 628 9.48 -22.77 35.95
CA GLY A 628 10.83 -23.21 36.26
C GLY A 628 11.51 -23.96 35.13
N GLY A 629 12.83 -23.88 35.04
CA GLY A 629 13.64 -24.47 33.96
C GLY A 629 13.63 -23.63 32.72
N GLY A 630 14.51 -23.87 31.78
CA GLY A 630 14.66 -23.18 30.52
C GLY A 630 15.86 -22.27 30.53
N GLY A 631 16.72 -22.47 29.60
CA GLY A 631 17.94 -21.73 29.37
C GLY A 631 18.12 -21.42 27.90
N GLY A 632 19.11 -20.59 27.59
CA GLY A 632 19.48 -20.20 26.28
C GLY A 632 20.38 -21.19 25.56
N PHE A 633 20.43 -21.07 24.22
CA PHE A 633 21.36 -21.79 23.38
C PHE A 633 21.90 -20.84 22.30
N GLY A 634 23.20 -20.98 21.99
CA GLY A 634 23.81 -20.21 20.91
C GLY A 634 25.12 -20.81 20.44
N ALA A 635 25.65 -20.24 19.36
CA ALA A 635 26.93 -20.60 18.75
C ALA A 635 27.76 -19.33 18.48
N GLY A 636 29.09 -19.47 18.48
CA GLY A 636 30.02 -18.38 18.25
C GLY A 636 31.28 -18.78 17.45
#